data_c565f58d345ce0f2807c1654db690605
#
_entry.id   c565f58d345ce0f2807c1654db690605
#
_cell.length_a   1.000
_cell.length_b   1.000
_cell.length_c   1.000
_cell.angle_alpha   90.00
_cell.angle_beta   90.00
_cell.angle_gamma   90.00
#
_symmetry.space_group_name_H-M   'P 1'
#
loop_
_entity.id
_entity.type
_entity.pdbx_description
1 polymer ?
#
loop_
_entity_poly.entity_id
_entity_poly.type
_entity_poly.pdbx_seq_one_letter_code
_entity_poly.pdbx_strand_id
1 'polypeptide(L)'
;VISTRATLNAMKTRMGVFDRLAEAFWEKILAVARNLYSLLVYGNSPGDLLGLIRQRGEAVGITAKRGRRFFLLEYDGKRWKFKKRLKIRSTRRSDAMISRSFHMSSFSLSGLEYISYIRFDFGRARRIFASAKGANPDEWSVVWSDMVPDNGVGVLTLADDCSNGVVGVITSKKEVYPVYGKDIEHLHYGGAPILGSRGNDPDPNRGEWFFDNDGVEAIGAFRTERGLLVLYKATAIPRGQVDVQIGGALFDTDGGWNEKWRSEVPLSSFAIEPHEIDCLRPLGAMEKENEIRILFDCCGRVCQLAIHHPFADLVEDESGNPVSRYERNPVVSARAEVEWESLATFNPAAVMIDGEVHLLYRALGRNGRSVVGHAVSKDGLEFERSEVPAYVPETPEEGIGIPYERKTPDYRSPASFGVDGSEDPRATLLEDKVHMFYAAFNGYDQARTAGVSISVADFKNKRFGKWSKRVLLTPPPMRWGMGGKNAALAPEKVGDRYAIFHRIWPDICIDYTEHLDLSEFEHPDRWLEPRSRISIRPSYWDSGKVAVGPPPLKIDEGWLLIYTGVSQQTHDGYKIGAMILDGEDPSRVLYRSVRPILSPRKWYEREGLVPNIAYPCGAVIKDGTVFIYYGGADTYACAASAPLTGLVEYVKNNTPADMEVKVAHIAW
;
A
#
# COMPACT_ATOMS: atom_id res chain seq x y z
N VAL A 1 -23.50 -1.91 20.68
CA VAL A 1 -22.19 -1.38 21.09
C VAL A 1 -21.77 -0.21 20.19
N ILE A 2 -22.08 -0.23 18.90
CA ILE A 2 -21.77 0.89 17.95
C ILE A 2 -22.63 2.14 18.23
N SER A 3 -23.84 1.98 18.73
CA SER A 3 -24.75 3.09 19.07
C SER A 3 -24.30 3.92 20.28
N THR A 4 -23.55 3.34 21.19
CA THR A 4 -23.13 4.00 22.44
C THR A 4 -21.99 5.00 22.26
N ARG A 5 -21.11 4.84 21.24
CA ARG A 5 -19.98 5.75 21.01
C ARG A 5 -20.42 7.07 20.35
N ALA A 6 -21.42 7.02 19.48
CA ALA A 6 -22.00 8.23 18.87
C ALA A 6 -22.76 9.08 19.91
N THR A 7 -23.44 8.43 20.85
CA THR A 7 -24.16 9.11 21.94
C THR A 7 -23.21 9.71 22.97
N LEU A 8 -22.06 9.06 23.24
CA LEU A 8 -21.04 9.59 24.14
C LEU A 8 -20.36 10.85 23.58
N ASN A 9 -20.09 10.89 22.28
CA ASN A 9 -19.48 12.07 21.64
C ASN A 9 -20.42 13.29 21.62
N ALA A 10 -21.72 13.09 21.52
CA ALA A 10 -22.71 14.16 21.58
C ALA A 10 -22.90 14.74 23.01
N MET A 11 -22.60 13.96 24.05
CA MET A 11 -22.60 14.40 25.43
C MET A 11 -21.35 15.13 25.89
N LYS A 12 -20.22 14.94 25.22
CA LYS A 12 -18.92 15.57 25.56
C LYS A 12 -18.91 17.11 25.48
N THR A 13 -19.90 17.73 24.88
CA THR A 13 -19.93 19.19 24.66
C THR A 13 -20.58 19.98 25.79
N ARG A 14 -21.07 19.37 26.89
CA ARG A 14 -21.89 20.08 27.89
C ARG A 14 -21.55 19.92 29.38
N MET A 15 -20.53 19.16 29.80
CA MET A 15 -20.34 18.93 31.25
C MET A 15 -18.86 19.03 31.67
N GLY A 16 -18.62 19.78 32.75
CA GLY A 16 -17.31 20.01 33.34
C GLY A 16 -16.92 18.92 34.38
N VAL A 17 -15.96 19.17 35.20
CA VAL A 17 -15.23 18.30 36.15
C VAL A 17 -15.80 16.91 36.52
N PHE A 18 -17.10 16.70 36.52
CA PHE A 18 -17.76 15.42 36.75
C PHE A 18 -17.51 14.40 35.63
N ASP A 19 -17.24 14.87 34.40
CA ASP A 19 -17.01 14.00 33.24
C ASP A 19 -15.70 13.23 33.31
N ARG A 20 -14.65 13.82 33.87
CA ARG A 20 -13.35 13.14 34.00
C ARG A 20 -13.40 11.98 35.01
N LEU A 21 -14.20 12.08 36.03
CA LEU A 21 -14.40 10.99 37.00
C LEU A 21 -15.29 9.88 36.40
N ALA A 22 -16.28 10.26 35.61
CA ALA A 22 -17.11 9.32 34.88
C ALA A 22 -16.34 8.62 33.79
N GLU A 23 -15.48 9.33 33.06
CA GLU A 23 -14.62 8.76 32.01
C GLU A 23 -13.62 7.73 32.61
N ALA A 24 -12.97 8.07 33.72
CA ALA A 24 -12.09 7.14 34.43
C ALA A 24 -12.84 5.93 35.03
N PHE A 25 -14.09 6.10 35.42
CA PHE A 25 -14.95 5.02 35.91
C PHE A 25 -15.41 4.10 34.76
N TRP A 26 -15.79 4.68 33.61
CA TRP A 26 -16.17 3.93 32.43
C TRP A 26 -14.97 3.22 31.78
N GLU A 27 -13.81 3.82 31.78
CA GLU A 27 -12.55 3.15 31.34
C GLU A 27 -12.26 1.91 32.20
N LYS A 28 -12.44 2.01 33.53
CA LYS A 28 -12.31 0.85 34.43
C LYS A 28 -13.37 -0.22 34.19
N ILE A 29 -14.62 0.17 33.95
CA ILE A 29 -15.70 -0.77 33.64
C ILE A 29 -15.45 -1.44 32.29
N LEU A 30 -14.99 -0.69 31.27
CA LEU A 30 -14.63 -1.24 29.98
C LEU A 30 -13.44 -2.19 30.08
N ALA A 31 -12.44 -1.87 30.89
CA ALA A 31 -11.30 -2.76 31.16
C ALA A 31 -11.75 -4.06 31.87
N VAL A 32 -12.69 -3.96 32.81
CA VAL A 32 -13.28 -5.15 33.49
C VAL A 32 -14.16 -5.93 32.51
N ALA A 33 -14.93 -5.27 31.66
CA ALA A 33 -15.74 -5.92 30.63
C ALA A 33 -14.89 -6.60 29.55
N ARG A 34 -13.76 -5.99 29.15
CA ARG A 34 -12.75 -6.60 28.25
C ARG A 34 -12.14 -7.83 28.87
N ASN A 35 -11.75 -7.78 30.15
CA ASN A 35 -11.22 -8.92 30.88
C ASN A 35 -12.26 -10.04 31.05
N LEU A 36 -13.54 -9.71 31.32
CA LEU A 36 -14.63 -10.67 31.39
C LEU A 36 -14.95 -11.29 30.03
N TYR A 37 -14.88 -10.52 28.95
CA TYR A 37 -15.07 -11.01 27.59
C TYR A 37 -13.94 -11.97 27.19
N SER A 38 -12.68 -11.63 27.50
CA SER A 38 -11.55 -12.52 27.26
C SER A 38 -11.62 -13.81 28.09
N LEU A 39 -12.13 -13.73 29.32
CA LEU A 39 -12.41 -14.88 30.18
C LEU A 39 -13.53 -15.80 29.62
N LEU A 40 -14.58 -15.21 29.06
CA LEU A 40 -15.72 -15.94 28.51
C LEU A 40 -15.42 -16.56 27.14
N VAL A 41 -14.63 -15.90 26.31
CA VAL A 41 -14.33 -16.35 24.94
C VAL A 41 -13.12 -17.28 24.88
N TYR A 42 -12.13 -17.09 25.76
CA TYR A 42 -10.83 -17.80 25.67
C TYR A 42 -10.50 -18.70 26.86
N GLY A 43 -11.38 -18.88 27.81
CA GLY A 43 -11.37 -19.93 28.84
C GLY A 43 -10.08 -20.08 29.63
N ASN A 44 -9.53 -19.05 30.17
CA ASN A 44 -8.53 -18.85 31.22
C ASN A 44 -7.83 -17.54 30.97
N SER A 45 -7.70 -16.69 32.00
CA SER A 45 -6.99 -15.39 31.86
C SER A 45 -5.59 -15.63 31.28
N PRO A 46 -5.31 -15.21 30.04
CA PRO A 46 -3.97 -15.30 29.50
C PRO A 46 -3.07 -14.42 30.37
N GLY A 47 -1.87 -14.88 30.69
CA GLY A 47 -0.88 -14.04 31.34
C GLY A 47 -0.46 -12.91 30.38
N ASP A 48 -0.16 -11.74 30.92
CA ASP A 48 0.38 -10.66 30.12
C ASP A 48 1.71 -11.09 29.48
N LEU A 49 1.83 -11.01 28.16
CA LEU A 49 3.11 -11.19 27.47
C LEU A 49 3.90 -9.88 27.57
N LEU A 50 5.18 -9.95 27.87
CA LEU A 50 5.97 -8.80 28.26
C LEU A 50 7.12 -8.46 27.29
N GLY A 51 7.70 -9.45 26.64
CA GLY A 51 8.81 -9.20 25.74
C GLY A 51 9.47 -10.50 25.24
N LEU A 52 10.29 -10.35 24.21
CA LEU A 52 11.04 -11.41 23.57
C LEU A 52 12.39 -11.57 24.28
N ILE A 53 12.79 -12.82 24.57
CA ILE A 53 14.16 -13.14 24.99
C ILE A 53 14.91 -13.74 23.81
N ARG A 54 16.10 -13.21 23.56
CA ARG A 54 17.02 -13.65 22.51
C ARG A 54 18.23 -14.32 23.14
N GLN A 55 18.86 -15.18 22.39
CA GLN A 55 20.17 -15.73 22.69
C GLN A 55 20.94 -15.87 21.39
N ARG A 56 22.11 -15.19 21.29
CA ARG A 56 22.94 -15.13 20.08
C ARG A 56 22.16 -14.71 18.84
N GLY A 57 21.29 -13.67 18.99
CA GLY A 57 20.45 -13.15 17.91
C GLY A 57 19.17 -13.97 17.62
N GLU A 58 19.02 -15.18 18.19
CA GLU A 58 17.81 -15.99 17.99
C GLU A 58 16.81 -15.81 19.14
N ALA A 59 15.52 -15.86 18.83
CA ALA A 59 14.47 -15.87 19.84
C ALA A 59 14.45 -17.23 20.55
N VAL A 60 14.79 -17.23 21.83
CA VAL A 60 14.77 -18.44 22.66
C VAL A 60 13.55 -18.51 23.57
N GLY A 61 12.78 -17.45 23.66
CA GLY A 61 11.58 -17.47 24.48
C GLY A 61 10.87 -16.12 24.58
N ILE A 62 9.70 -16.14 25.19
CA ILE A 62 8.89 -14.98 25.52
C ILE A 62 8.74 -14.92 27.03
N THR A 63 8.90 -13.72 27.60
CA THR A 63 8.55 -13.51 28.98
C THR A 63 7.07 -13.25 29.14
N ALA A 64 6.44 -13.93 30.07
CA ALA A 64 5.04 -13.76 30.39
C ALA A 64 4.81 -13.58 31.88
N LYS A 65 3.76 -12.85 32.24
CA LYS A 65 3.33 -12.61 33.60
C LYS A 65 2.00 -13.28 33.88
N ARG A 66 1.91 -14.09 34.92
CA ARG A 66 0.65 -14.62 35.44
C ARG A 66 0.55 -14.30 36.93
N GLY A 67 -0.32 -13.37 37.29
CA GLY A 67 -0.42 -12.83 38.62
C GLY A 67 0.87 -12.13 39.06
N ARG A 68 1.53 -12.62 40.11
CA ARG A 68 2.81 -12.08 40.63
C ARG A 68 4.05 -12.83 40.15
N ARG A 69 3.91 -13.75 39.19
CA ARG A 69 4.99 -14.63 38.75
C ARG A 69 5.32 -14.38 37.30
N PHE A 70 6.62 -14.50 36.97
CA PHE A 70 7.14 -14.38 35.61
C PHE A 70 7.61 -15.73 35.12
N PHE A 71 7.44 -15.96 33.84
CA PHE A 71 7.71 -17.21 33.21
C PHE A 71 8.43 -17.01 31.88
N LEU A 72 9.27 -17.96 31.53
CA LEU A 72 9.82 -18.14 30.20
C LEU A 72 8.94 -19.15 29.44
N LEU A 73 8.48 -18.75 28.28
CA LEU A 73 7.79 -19.60 27.32
C LEU A 73 8.76 -19.98 26.19
N GLU A 74 8.69 -21.20 25.71
CA GLU A 74 9.46 -21.72 24.59
C GLU A 74 8.52 -22.25 23.51
N TYR A 75 8.86 -22.04 22.24
CA TYR A 75 8.09 -22.54 21.11
C TYR A 75 8.53 -23.96 20.74
N ASP A 76 7.61 -24.93 20.72
CA ASP A 76 7.89 -26.35 20.43
C ASP A 76 7.66 -26.71 18.95
N GLY A 77 7.50 -25.72 18.07
CA GLY A 77 7.15 -25.90 16.67
C GLY A 77 5.64 -25.86 16.36
N LYS A 78 4.78 -25.99 17.41
CA LYS A 78 3.32 -25.94 17.28
C LYS A 78 2.67 -24.91 18.19
N ARG A 79 3.20 -24.72 19.38
CA ARG A 79 2.66 -23.83 20.40
C ARG A 79 3.72 -23.33 21.37
N TRP A 80 3.46 -22.20 22.01
CA TRP A 80 4.27 -21.69 23.10
C TRP A 80 3.94 -22.45 24.39
N LYS A 81 4.93 -23.02 25.03
CA LYS A 81 4.80 -23.79 26.28
C LYS A 81 5.56 -23.12 27.41
N PHE A 82 5.01 -23.24 28.59
CA PHE A 82 5.73 -22.91 29.82
C PHE A 82 7.03 -23.73 29.92
N LYS A 83 8.17 -23.07 30.01
CA LYS A 83 9.47 -23.66 30.22
C LYS A 83 9.84 -23.67 31.70
N LYS A 84 9.80 -22.47 32.29
CA LYS A 84 10.15 -22.30 33.71
C LYS A 84 9.75 -20.96 34.26
N ARG A 85 9.84 -20.80 35.58
CA ARG A 85 9.72 -19.52 36.28
C ARG A 85 11.02 -18.72 36.13
N LEU A 86 10.92 -17.49 35.63
CA LEU A 86 12.04 -16.56 35.53
C LEU A 86 12.37 -15.98 36.91
N LYS A 87 13.65 -15.99 37.30
CA LYS A 87 14.16 -15.36 38.52
C LYS A 87 15.21 -14.32 38.13
N ILE A 88 15.01 -13.08 38.57
CA ILE A 88 16.01 -12.02 38.44
C ILE A 88 16.61 -11.77 39.82
N ARG A 89 17.92 -11.87 39.91
CA ARG A 89 18.67 -11.58 41.14
C ARG A 89 19.08 -10.08 41.18
N SER A 90 19.00 -9.48 42.31
CA SER A 90 19.45 -8.10 42.53
C SER A 90 19.94 -7.91 43.97
N THR A 91 20.93 -7.07 44.15
CA THR A 91 21.39 -6.58 45.46
C THR A 91 20.30 -5.76 46.16
N ARG A 92 19.48 -5.04 45.37
CA ARG A 92 18.27 -4.37 45.88
C ARG A 92 17.07 -5.27 45.66
N ARG A 93 16.48 -5.80 46.72
CA ARG A 93 15.28 -6.66 46.64
C ARG A 93 14.14 -6.01 45.87
N SER A 94 14.05 -4.70 45.90
CA SER A 94 13.07 -3.92 45.14
C SER A 94 13.25 -4.10 43.62
N ASP A 95 14.46 -4.04 43.10
CA ASP A 95 14.74 -4.09 41.66
C ASP A 95 14.49 -5.48 41.09
N ALA A 96 14.62 -6.53 41.89
CA ALA A 96 14.24 -7.88 41.49
C ALA A 96 12.71 -8.15 41.46
N MET A 97 11.89 -7.19 41.91
CA MET A 97 10.43 -7.33 41.97
C MET A 97 9.76 -6.88 40.67
N ILE A 98 9.88 -7.71 39.60
CA ILE A 98 9.29 -7.43 38.28
C ILE A 98 7.74 -7.28 38.34
N SER A 99 7.09 -7.75 39.38
CA SER A 99 5.62 -7.71 39.51
C SER A 99 4.97 -6.32 39.44
N ARG A 100 5.78 -5.26 39.50
CA ARG A 100 5.36 -3.86 39.34
C ARG A 100 6.10 -3.15 38.23
N SER A 101 6.56 -3.90 37.24
CA SER A 101 7.31 -3.37 36.10
C SER A 101 6.39 -2.95 34.96
N PHE A 102 6.82 -1.93 34.26
CA PHE A 102 6.17 -1.37 33.09
C PHE A 102 7.18 -1.26 31.95
N HIS A 103 6.73 -1.14 30.71
CA HIS A 103 7.56 -0.88 29.55
C HIS A 103 8.76 -1.83 29.42
N MET A 104 8.50 -3.14 29.51
CA MET A 104 9.54 -4.14 29.35
C MET A 104 9.94 -4.31 27.90
N SER A 105 11.23 -4.44 27.65
CA SER A 105 11.81 -4.75 26.35
C SER A 105 13.04 -5.63 26.51
N SER A 106 13.47 -6.26 25.44
CA SER A 106 14.73 -7.02 25.38
C SER A 106 15.51 -6.67 24.12
N PHE A 107 16.84 -6.69 24.22
CA PHE A 107 17.77 -6.41 23.14
C PHE A 107 19.13 -7.06 23.43
N SER A 108 19.95 -7.18 22.41
CA SER A 108 21.30 -7.75 22.48
C SER A 108 22.33 -6.63 22.30
N LEU A 109 23.32 -6.55 23.20
CA LEU A 109 24.47 -5.64 23.09
C LEU A 109 25.76 -6.44 23.33
N SER A 110 26.73 -6.31 22.41
CA SER A 110 28.03 -6.97 22.49
C SER A 110 27.93 -8.45 22.80
N GLY A 111 26.93 -9.10 22.20
CA GLY A 111 26.65 -10.53 22.38
C GLY A 111 26.03 -10.92 23.72
N LEU A 112 25.68 -9.97 24.56
CA LEU A 112 24.95 -10.19 25.83
C LEU A 112 23.48 -9.81 25.65
N GLU A 113 22.61 -10.62 26.24
CA GLU A 113 21.18 -10.39 26.24
C GLU A 113 20.77 -9.55 27.44
N TYR A 114 19.97 -8.51 27.21
CA TYR A 114 19.45 -7.63 28.22
C TYR A 114 17.93 -7.61 28.25
N ILE A 115 17.36 -7.45 29.43
CA ILE A 115 15.97 -7.06 29.64
C ILE A 115 15.99 -5.67 30.31
N SER A 116 15.24 -4.73 29.74
CA SER A 116 15.02 -3.41 30.34
C SER A 116 13.56 -3.30 30.77
N TYR A 117 13.33 -2.69 31.93
CA TYR A 117 11.99 -2.39 32.44
C TYR A 117 11.97 -1.16 33.32
N ILE A 118 10.82 -0.50 33.39
CA ILE A 118 10.58 0.67 34.25
C ILE A 118 9.87 0.24 35.52
N ARG A 119 10.27 0.86 36.61
CA ARG A 119 9.63 0.82 37.91
C ARG A 119 9.44 2.23 38.47
N PHE A 120 8.34 2.44 39.18
CA PHE A 120 8.10 3.71 39.86
C PHE A 120 8.39 3.57 41.35
N ASP A 121 9.32 4.41 41.84
CA ASP A 121 9.69 4.56 43.24
C ASP A 121 9.29 5.97 43.69
N PHE A 122 8.32 6.08 44.61
CA PHE A 122 7.80 7.35 45.11
C PHE A 122 7.42 8.36 44.00
N GLY A 123 6.78 7.89 42.94
CA GLY A 123 6.33 8.70 41.81
C GLY A 123 7.41 9.03 40.77
N ARG A 124 8.67 8.63 40.98
CA ARG A 124 9.75 8.79 40.01
C ARG A 124 10.04 7.48 39.27
N ALA A 125 10.28 7.57 37.98
CA ALA A 125 10.59 6.43 37.14
C ALA A 125 12.05 6.01 37.30
N ARG A 126 12.27 4.72 37.47
CA ARG A 126 13.59 4.09 37.48
C ARG A 126 13.65 3.03 36.40
N ARG A 127 14.62 3.09 35.51
CA ARG A 127 14.92 2.06 34.54
C ARG A 127 15.88 1.05 35.11
N ILE A 128 15.60 -0.21 34.88
CA ILE A 128 16.38 -1.32 35.41
C ILE A 128 16.82 -2.17 34.24
N PHE A 129 18.08 -2.52 34.17
CA PHE A 129 18.66 -3.45 33.23
C PHE A 129 19.08 -4.73 33.94
N ALA A 130 18.65 -5.85 33.41
CA ALA A 130 19.09 -7.16 33.84
C ALA A 130 19.69 -7.91 32.64
N SER A 131 20.79 -8.60 32.83
CA SER A 131 21.42 -9.45 31.81
C SER A 131 21.44 -10.91 32.23
N ALA A 132 21.50 -11.79 31.26
CA ALA A 132 21.72 -13.20 31.48
C ALA A 132 23.15 -13.44 31.95
N LYS A 133 23.34 -14.36 32.91
CA LYS A 133 24.67 -14.69 33.44
C LYS A 133 25.38 -15.68 32.49
N GLY A 134 26.28 -15.13 31.67
CA GLY A 134 27.03 -15.91 30.68
C GLY A 134 26.12 -16.53 29.62
N ALA A 135 26.44 -17.75 29.21
CA ALA A 135 25.64 -18.50 28.23
C ALA A 135 24.36 -19.15 28.83
N ASN A 136 24.05 -18.92 30.08
CA ASN A 136 22.90 -19.49 30.75
C ASN A 136 21.70 -18.54 30.73
N PRO A 137 20.71 -18.74 29.83
CA PRO A 137 19.52 -17.90 29.72
C PRO A 137 18.57 -18.03 30.94
N ASP A 138 18.97 -18.81 31.92
CA ASP A 138 18.18 -19.23 33.07
C ASP A 138 18.36 -18.34 34.27
N GLU A 139 19.51 -17.68 34.39
CA GLU A 139 19.85 -16.82 35.51
C GLU A 139 20.07 -15.37 35.03
N TRP A 140 19.21 -14.50 35.47
CA TRP A 140 19.28 -13.07 35.19
C TRP A 140 19.69 -12.31 36.47
N SER A 141 20.56 -11.34 36.30
CA SER A 141 20.95 -10.44 37.36
C SER A 141 20.78 -9.00 36.94
N VAL A 142 20.28 -8.16 37.84
CA VAL A 142 20.28 -6.71 37.63
C VAL A 142 21.73 -6.24 37.55
N VAL A 143 22.09 -5.67 36.42
CA VAL A 143 23.44 -5.13 36.18
C VAL A 143 23.50 -3.64 36.39
N TRP A 144 22.39 -2.94 36.10
CA TRP A 144 22.32 -1.48 36.28
C TRP A 144 20.90 -1.02 36.57
N SER A 145 20.77 0.06 37.37
CA SER A 145 19.49 0.76 37.55
C SER A 145 19.70 2.21 37.93
N ASP A 146 18.97 3.10 37.24
CA ASP A 146 19.00 4.53 37.53
C ASP A 146 17.65 5.21 37.32
N MET A 147 17.52 6.42 37.85
CA MET A 147 16.36 7.27 37.60
C MET A 147 16.41 7.82 36.19
N VAL A 148 15.27 7.88 35.57
CA VAL A 148 15.17 8.37 34.19
C VAL A 148 14.28 9.61 34.10
N PRO A 149 14.55 10.52 33.16
CA PRO A 149 13.67 11.66 32.87
C PRO A 149 12.33 11.19 32.32
N ASP A 150 11.35 12.09 32.22
CA ASP A 150 9.99 11.76 31.76
C ASP A 150 9.98 11.15 30.34
N ASN A 151 10.83 11.65 29.42
CA ASN A 151 11.02 11.08 28.08
C ASN A 151 11.80 9.75 28.10
N GLY A 152 12.42 9.38 29.22
CA GLY A 152 13.03 8.07 29.44
C GLY A 152 12.02 7.01 29.92
N VAL A 153 10.72 7.35 30.06
CA VAL A 153 9.65 6.42 30.43
C VAL A 153 8.99 5.88 29.18
N GLY A 154 9.28 4.63 28.84
CA GLY A 154 8.73 4.01 27.63
C GLY A 154 9.42 2.69 27.29
N VAL A 155 9.08 2.12 26.12
CA VAL A 155 9.71 0.92 25.58
C VAL A 155 11.03 1.29 24.94
N LEU A 156 12.13 0.74 25.43
CA LEU A 156 13.50 1.03 24.99
C LEU A 156 14.00 -0.08 24.05
N THR A 157 14.59 0.29 22.93
CA THR A 157 15.32 -0.61 22.03
C THR A 157 16.72 -0.06 21.80
N LEU A 158 17.75 -0.86 22.02
CA LEU A 158 19.17 -0.49 21.82
C LEU A 158 19.84 -1.45 20.82
N ALA A 159 20.85 -0.94 20.14
CA ALA A 159 21.78 -1.67 19.28
C ALA A 159 23.22 -1.22 19.57
N ASP A 160 24.19 -2.05 19.21
CA ASP A 160 25.61 -1.68 19.25
C ASP A 160 25.90 -0.57 18.24
N ASP A 161 26.71 0.41 18.61
CA ASP A 161 27.19 1.45 17.70
C ASP A 161 28.61 1.15 17.21
N CYS A 162 28.89 1.51 15.95
CA CYS A 162 30.20 1.29 15.33
C CYS A 162 31.36 2.02 16.02
N SER A 163 31.06 3.05 16.81
CA SER A 163 32.02 3.86 17.60
C SER A 163 32.29 3.30 19.01
N ASN A 164 32.01 2.03 19.29
CA ASN A 164 32.12 1.38 20.59
C ASN A 164 31.15 1.92 21.66
N GLY A 165 30.00 2.38 21.26
CA GLY A 165 28.92 2.81 22.15
C GLY A 165 27.63 2.02 21.94
N VAL A 166 26.55 2.61 22.42
CA VAL A 166 25.19 2.10 22.22
C VAL A 166 24.31 3.20 21.63
N VAL A 167 23.46 2.81 20.71
CA VAL A 167 22.51 3.68 20.03
C VAL A 167 21.16 2.99 19.96
N GLY A 168 20.09 3.75 20.02
CA GLY A 168 18.74 3.17 19.95
C GLY A 168 17.65 4.22 20.12
N VAL A 169 16.48 3.74 20.41
CA VAL A 169 15.29 4.58 20.53
C VAL A 169 14.42 4.16 21.71
N ILE A 170 13.65 5.10 22.19
CA ILE A 170 12.60 4.86 23.18
C ILE A 170 11.28 5.41 22.71
N THR A 171 10.21 4.62 22.80
CA THR A 171 8.86 5.09 22.55
C THR A 171 8.24 5.63 23.83
N SER A 172 7.81 6.86 23.80
CA SER A 172 7.06 7.52 24.85
C SER A 172 5.92 8.33 24.25
N LYS A 173 4.69 8.18 24.77
CA LYS A 173 3.49 8.93 24.34
C LYS A 173 3.22 8.92 22.82
N LYS A 174 3.41 7.77 22.19
CA LYS A 174 3.25 7.60 20.72
C LYS A 174 4.28 8.36 19.86
N GLU A 175 5.40 8.71 20.42
CA GLU A 175 6.54 9.33 19.75
C GLU A 175 7.82 8.56 20.08
N VAL A 176 8.80 8.65 19.21
CA VAL A 176 10.09 7.94 19.33
C VAL A 176 11.21 8.95 19.56
N TYR A 177 11.93 8.77 20.63
CA TYR A 177 13.05 9.62 21.06
C TYR A 177 14.37 8.89 20.88
N PRO A 178 15.46 9.58 20.55
CA PRO A 178 16.77 8.98 20.42
C PRO A 178 17.36 8.64 21.78
N VAL A 179 18.09 7.55 21.84
CA VAL A 179 18.89 7.15 23.01
C VAL A 179 20.29 6.77 22.54
N TYR A 180 21.30 7.30 23.18
CA TYR A 180 22.69 7.03 22.85
C TYR A 180 23.57 7.11 24.08
N GLY A 181 24.72 6.48 24.04
CA GLY A 181 25.66 6.53 25.15
C GLY A 181 26.88 5.65 24.92
N LYS A 182 27.83 5.72 25.85
CA LYS A 182 28.99 4.84 25.84
C LYS A 182 28.60 3.38 26.14
N ASP A 183 27.67 3.20 27.06
CA ASP A 183 27.15 1.91 27.53
C ASP A 183 25.78 2.12 28.21
N ILE A 184 25.20 1.05 28.77
CA ILE A 184 23.90 1.10 29.44
C ILE A 184 23.91 1.93 30.75
N GLU A 185 25.08 2.20 31.32
CA GLU A 185 25.23 3.00 32.53
C GLU A 185 25.27 4.49 32.24
N HIS A 186 25.62 4.87 31.00
CA HIS A 186 25.81 6.25 30.55
C HIS A 186 24.89 6.59 29.38
N LEU A 187 23.59 6.34 29.53
CA LEU A 187 22.59 6.63 28.50
C LEU A 187 22.11 8.08 28.58
N HIS A 188 22.06 8.71 27.42
CA HIS A 188 21.43 10.01 27.18
C HIS A 188 20.11 9.82 26.44
N TYR A 189 19.08 10.48 26.92
CA TYR A 189 17.75 10.49 26.31
C TYR A 189 17.53 11.83 25.62
N GLY A 190 17.31 11.83 24.31
CA GLY A 190 17.11 13.06 23.55
C GLY A 190 15.89 13.85 24.02
N GLY A 191 15.99 15.17 23.99
CA GLY A 191 14.95 16.07 24.47
C GLY A 191 13.78 16.24 23.49
N ALA A 192 14.00 15.92 22.21
CA ALA A 192 12.99 16.03 21.14
C ALA A 192 12.76 14.68 20.47
N PRO A 193 11.53 14.39 20.02
CA PRO A 193 11.26 13.17 19.25
C PRO A 193 11.92 13.25 17.86
N ILE A 194 12.45 12.12 17.41
CA ILE A 194 13.00 11.95 16.06
C ILE A 194 11.96 11.33 15.10
N LEU A 195 10.93 10.70 15.65
CA LEU A 195 9.87 10.08 14.89
C LEU A 195 8.56 10.27 15.66
N GLY A 196 7.60 10.87 15.02
CA GLY A 196 6.26 11.08 15.55
C GLY A 196 5.20 10.84 14.48
N SER A 197 3.95 11.11 14.81
CA SER A 197 2.87 11.15 13.85
C SER A 197 3.18 12.19 12.77
N ARG A 198 3.02 11.82 11.48
CA ARG A 198 3.09 12.78 10.36
C ARG A 198 1.88 13.71 10.32
N GLY A 199 0.84 13.37 11.09
CA GLY A 199 -0.40 14.14 11.10
C GLY A 199 -1.17 14.04 9.79
N ASN A 200 -2.12 14.96 9.64
CA ASN A 200 -2.80 15.20 8.38
C ASN A 200 -2.05 16.31 7.63
N ASP A 201 -2.00 16.24 6.31
CA ASP A 201 -1.50 17.36 5.53
C ASP A 201 -2.26 18.64 5.92
N PRO A 202 -1.57 19.73 6.19
CA PRO A 202 -2.19 21.02 6.46
C PRO A 202 -3.01 21.57 5.27
N ASP A 203 -2.85 21.04 4.05
CA ASP A 203 -3.69 21.39 2.92
C ASP A 203 -4.99 20.58 2.92
N PRO A 204 -6.13 21.17 3.34
CA PRO A 204 -7.41 20.46 3.42
C PRO A 204 -7.93 20.01 2.05
N ASN A 205 -7.36 20.51 0.94
CA ASN A 205 -7.74 20.13 -0.41
C ASN A 205 -6.97 18.91 -0.93
N ARG A 206 -5.83 18.59 -0.34
CA ARG A 206 -5.04 17.42 -0.71
C ARG A 206 -5.48 16.14 -0.01
N GLY A 207 -6.07 16.23 1.20
CA GLY A 207 -6.60 15.06 1.91
C GLY A 207 -5.56 13.98 2.18
N GLU A 208 -4.29 14.34 2.28
CA GLU A 208 -3.18 13.42 2.48
C GLU A 208 -3.22 12.85 3.89
N TRP A 209 -3.44 11.55 3.98
CA TRP A 209 -3.44 10.81 5.23
C TRP A 209 -2.26 9.85 5.20
N PHE A 210 -1.26 10.13 5.99
CA PHE A 210 -0.18 9.17 6.19
C PHE A 210 -0.67 7.98 6.99
N PHE A 211 -0.11 6.80 6.72
CA PHE A 211 -0.47 5.58 7.44
C PHE A 211 -0.09 5.63 8.94
N ASP A 212 0.75 6.57 9.34
CA ASP A 212 1.22 6.82 10.69
C ASP A 212 0.75 8.19 11.23
N ASN A 213 -0.47 8.60 10.88
CA ASN A 213 -1.00 9.91 11.21
C ASN A 213 -1.51 10.07 12.66
N ASP A 214 -1.72 8.97 13.41
CA ASP A 214 -2.17 9.01 14.81
C ASP A 214 -1.06 8.71 15.82
N GLY A 215 0.01 8.04 15.41
CA GLY A 215 1.13 7.77 16.29
C GLY A 215 2.02 6.63 15.83
N VAL A 216 3.17 6.53 16.47
CA VAL A 216 4.19 5.52 16.17
C VAL A 216 4.72 4.87 17.45
N GLU A 217 5.02 3.58 17.39
CA GLU A 217 5.59 2.79 18.47
C GLU A 217 6.76 1.95 17.92
N ALA A 218 7.99 2.25 18.36
CA ALA A 218 9.16 1.50 17.91
C ALA A 218 9.07 0.03 18.32
N ILE A 219 9.35 -0.85 17.37
CA ILE A 219 9.35 -2.31 17.56
C ILE A 219 10.78 -2.82 17.70
N GLY A 220 11.70 -2.26 16.91
CA GLY A 220 13.10 -2.67 16.87
C GLY A 220 13.97 -1.58 16.28
N ALA A 221 15.25 -1.58 16.65
CA ALA A 221 16.27 -0.73 16.07
C ALA A 221 17.44 -1.62 15.62
N PHE A 222 17.91 -1.43 14.39
CA PHE A 222 18.93 -2.25 13.77
C PHE A 222 20.01 -1.35 13.18
N ARG A 223 21.28 -1.60 13.55
CA ARG A 223 22.39 -0.90 12.94
C ARG A 223 22.67 -1.45 11.56
N THR A 224 22.68 -0.59 10.56
CA THR A 224 22.98 -0.92 9.17
C THR A 224 24.20 -0.12 8.69
N GLU A 225 24.79 -0.47 7.56
CA GLU A 225 25.85 0.32 6.93
C GLU A 225 25.42 1.75 6.56
N ARG A 226 24.11 1.98 6.42
CA ARG A 226 23.52 3.28 6.00
C ARG A 226 23.05 4.14 7.17
N GLY A 227 23.03 3.60 8.40
CA GLY A 227 22.55 4.28 9.60
C GLY A 227 21.75 3.35 10.52
N LEU A 228 21.00 3.93 11.45
CA LEU A 228 20.10 3.21 12.34
C LEU A 228 18.72 3.07 11.71
N LEU A 229 18.34 1.84 11.36
CA LEU A 229 16.99 1.52 10.95
C LEU A 229 16.11 1.32 12.17
N VAL A 230 15.02 2.06 12.24
CA VAL A 230 13.96 1.90 13.24
C VAL A 230 12.72 1.33 12.59
N LEU A 231 12.30 0.15 12.98
CA LEU A 231 10.98 -0.38 12.64
C LEU A 231 9.96 0.07 13.67
N TYR A 232 8.79 0.48 13.23
CA TYR A 232 7.74 0.95 14.10
C TYR A 232 6.36 0.44 13.69
N LYS A 233 5.52 0.19 14.69
CA LYS A 233 4.08 0.03 14.51
C LYS A 233 3.48 1.42 14.36
N ALA A 234 2.70 1.60 13.31
CA ALA A 234 1.96 2.82 13.05
C ALA A 234 0.48 2.62 13.39
N THR A 235 -0.13 3.70 13.86
CA THR A 235 -1.58 3.81 13.97
C THR A 235 -2.05 4.90 13.03
N ALA A 236 -3.07 4.57 12.25
CA ALA A 236 -3.80 5.52 11.44
C ALA A 236 -5.24 5.57 11.92
N ILE A 237 -5.89 6.70 11.70
CA ILE A 237 -7.36 6.81 11.85
C ILE A 237 -7.93 6.72 10.43
N PRO A 238 -8.27 5.53 9.93
CA PRO A 238 -8.88 5.40 8.62
C PRO A 238 -10.39 5.59 8.73
N ARG A 239 -10.99 6.01 7.65
CA ARG A 239 -12.44 5.96 7.52
C ARG A 239 -12.89 4.51 7.34
N GLY A 240 -13.02 3.75 8.42
CA GLY A 240 -13.80 2.52 8.46
C GLY A 240 -13.08 1.18 8.61
N GLN A 241 -11.77 1.08 8.44
CA GLN A 241 -11.00 -0.13 8.75
C GLN A 241 -9.76 0.23 9.56
N VAL A 242 -9.41 -0.59 10.54
CA VAL A 242 -8.22 -0.37 11.35
C VAL A 242 -7.24 -1.49 11.05
N ASP A 243 -6.19 -1.15 10.32
CA ASP A 243 -5.10 -2.06 10.00
C ASP A 243 -3.91 -1.77 10.90
N VAL A 244 -3.19 -2.80 11.28
CA VAL A 244 -1.87 -2.64 11.89
C VAL A 244 -0.85 -2.50 10.78
N GLN A 245 -0.10 -1.43 10.82
CA GLN A 245 0.83 -1.04 9.79
C GLN A 245 2.23 -0.96 10.38
N ILE A 246 3.18 -1.52 9.66
CA ILE A 246 4.60 -1.49 10.05
C ILE A 246 5.32 -0.55 9.09
N GLY A 247 5.95 0.47 9.67
CA GLY A 247 6.80 1.40 8.94
C GLY A 247 8.27 1.22 9.29
N GLY A 248 9.12 1.85 8.50
CA GLY A 248 10.54 1.96 8.73
C GLY A 248 11.03 3.40 8.62
N ALA A 249 12.03 3.75 9.39
CA ALA A 249 12.73 5.02 9.27
C ALA A 249 14.23 4.81 9.45
N LEU A 250 15.05 5.46 8.63
CA LEU A 250 16.50 5.39 8.67
C LEU A 250 17.08 6.72 9.17
N PHE A 251 17.90 6.65 10.20
CA PHE A 251 18.52 7.82 10.83
C PHE A 251 20.02 7.83 10.68
N ASP A 252 20.58 9.02 10.46
CA ASP A 252 22.00 9.28 10.62
C ASP A 252 22.29 9.58 12.10
N THR A 253 23.04 8.72 12.74
CA THR A 253 23.38 8.87 14.16
C THR A 253 24.65 9.70 14.39
N ASP A 254 25.49 9.85 13.36
CA ASP A 254 26.78 10.51 13.45
C ASP A 254 26.67 12.05 13.34
N GLY A 255 25.57 12.56 12.80
CA GLY A 255 25.34 13.97 12.51
C GLY A 255 24.17 14.64 13.22
N GLY A 256 23.58 14.01 14.24
CA GLY A 256 22.50 14.62 15.03
C GLY A 256 21.10 14.05 14.80
N TRP A 257 21.00 12.77 14.46
CA TRP A 257 19.73 12.06 14.31
C TRP A 257 18.85 12.59 13.19
N ASN A 258 19.47 12.89 12.05
CA ASN A 258 18.75 13.33 10.87
C ASN A 258 18.04 12.14 10.23
N GLU A 259 16.75 12.29 9.95
CA GLU A 259 15.99 11.33 9.16
C GLU A 259 16.51 11.32 7.71
N LYS A 260 17.13 10.22 7.28
CA LYS A 260 17.57 10.01 5.89
C LYS A 260 16.47 9.48 5.02
N TRP A 261 15.57 8.71 5.62
CA TRP A 261 14.47 8.07 4.93
C TRP A 261 13.38 7.68 5.94
N ARG A 262 12.15 7.76 5.52
CA ARG A 262 10.98 7.21 6.20
C ARG A 262 10.04 6.60 5.18
N SER A 263 9.54 5.41 5.43
CA SER A 263 8.64 4.73 4.52
C SER A 263 7.39 5.57 4.24
N GLU A 264 7.12 5.86 2.98
CA GLU A 264 5.91 6.57 2.55
C GLU A 264 4.68 5.67 2.63
N VAL A 265 4.90 4.38 2.43
CA VAL A 265 3.90 3.33 2.54
C VAL A 265 4.32 2.32 3.61
N PRO A 266 3.39 1.58 4.22
CA PRO A 266 3.74 0.53 5.16
C PRO A 266 4.64 -0.51 4.51
N LEU A 267 5.68 -0.94 5.22
CA LEU A 267 6.51 -2.09 4.82
C LEU A 267 5.70 -3.37 4.86
N SER A 268 4.74 -3.43 5.76
CA SER A 268 3.76 -4.51 5.87
C SER A 268 2.50 -4.00 6.57
N SER A 269 1.38 -4.59 6.23
CA SER A 269 0.11 -4.34 6.92
C SER A 269 -0.65 -5.66 7.09
N PHE A 270 -1.45 -5.76 8.12
CA PHE A 270 -2.36 -6.87 8.31
C PHE A 270 -3.66 -6.39 8.97
N ALA A 271 -4.76 -6.95 8.47
CA ALA A 271 -6.07 -6.68 9.02
C ALA A 271 -6.24 -7.42 10.33
N ILE A 272 -6.76 -6.74 11.34
CA ILE A 272 -7.17 -7.32 12.60
C ILE A 272 -8.61 -6.94 12.90
N GLU A 273 -9.29 -7.76 13.65
CA GLU A 273 -10.64 -7.41 14.09
C GLU A 273 -10.60 -6.14 14.96
N PRO A 274 -11.53 -5.19 14.77
CA PRO A 274 -11.50 -3.90 15.46
C PRO A 274 -11.37 -3.97 16.99
N HIS A 275 -11.83 -5.05 17.59
CA HIS A 275 -11.72 -5.27 19.04
C HIS A 275 -10.34 -5.82 19.48
N GLU A 276 -9.50 -6.26 18.56
CA GLU A 276 -8.16 -6.78 18.85
C GLU A 276 -7.06 -5.71 18.79
N ILE A 277 -7.34 -4.54 18.21
CA ILE A 277 -6.36 -3.47 17.99
C ILE A 277 -5.71 -2.98 19.28
N ASP A 278 -6.53 -2.73 20.29
CA ASP A 278 -6.06 -2.25 21.60
C ASP A 278 -5.20 -3.30 22.33
N CYS A 279 -5.27 -4.56 21.88
CA CYS A 279 -4.55 -5.67 22.46
C CYS A 279 -3.24 -5.99 21.73
N LEU A 280 -3.03 -5.47 20.50
CA LEU A 280 -1.87 -5.79 19.72
C LEU A 280 -0.65 -4.98 20.18
N ARG A 281 0.25 -5.64 20.90
CA ARG A 281 1.48 -5.03 21.42
C ARG A 281 2.72 -5.69 20.83
N PRO A 282 3.68 -4.92 20.31
CA PRO A 282 4.96 -5.46 19.89
C PRO A 282 5.68 -6.10 21.08
N LEU A 283 6.15 -7.32 20.90
CA LEU A 283 7.02 -8.01 21.86
C LEU A 283 8.50 -7.81 21.54
N GLY A 284 8.80 -7.55 20.28
CA GLY A 284 10.14 -7.30 19.77
C GLY A 284 10.30 -7.79 18.35
N ALA A 285 11.42 -7.42 17.74
CA ALA A 285 11.81 -7.85 16.42
C ALA A 285 13.20 -8.48 16.45
N MET A 286 13.48 -9.39 15.52
CA MET A 286 14.78 -10.02 15.34
C MET A 286 15.11 -10.12 13.87
N GLU A 287 16.39 -9.96 13.55
CA GLU A 287 16.93 -10.20 12.23
C GLU A 287 17.42 -11.65 12.12
N LYS A 288 17.10 -12.32 11.04
CA LYS A 288 17.61 -13.64 10.71
C LYS A 288 17.85 -13.73 9.21
N GLU A 289 19.11 -13.86 8.82
CA GLU A 289 19.49 -13.88 7.40
C GLU A 289 18.96 -12.68 6.62
N ASN A 290 18.00 -12.89 5.73
CA ASN A 290 17.38 -11.86 4.90
C ASN A 290 15.95 -11.51 5.35
N GLU A 291 15.57 -11.84 6.57
CA GLU A 291 14.24 -11.50 7.09
C GLU A 291 14.30 -10.85 8.47
N ILE A 292 13.36 -9.96 8.75
CA ILE A 292 13.07 -9.48 10.10
C ILE A 292 11.79 -10.13 10.56
N ARG A 293 11.85 -10.84 11.68
CA ARG A 293 10.68 -11.39 12.37
C ARG A 293 10.25 -10.49 13.49
N ILE A 294 8.98 -10.12 13.48
CA ILE A 294 8.35 -9.32 14.52
C ILE A 294 7.34 -10.19 15.25
N LEU A 295 7.41 -10.20 16.57
CA LEU A 295 6.46 -10.88 17.41
C LEU A 295 5.54 -9.89 18.09
N PHE A 296 4.26 -10.20 18.12
CA PHE A 296 3.22 -9.42 18.77
C PHE A 296 2.46 -10.24 19.79
N ASP A 297 2.06 -9.59 20.88
CA ASP A 297 0.97 -10.08 21.74
C ASP A 297 -0.35 -9.64 21.13
N CYS A 298 -1.21 -10.60 20.81
CA CYS A 298 -2.56 -10.37 20.35
C CYS A 298 -3.54 -10.98 21.36
N CYS A 299 -3.95 -10.21 22.36
CA CYS A 299 -4.86 -10.67 23.43
C CYS A 299 -4.41 -11.99 24.10
N GLY A 300 -3.11 -12.09 24.42
CA GLY A 300 -2.52 -13.29 25.03
C GLY A 300 -2.17 -14.42 24.06
N ARG A 301 -2.23 -14.16 22.76
CA ARG A 301 -1.71 -15.03 21.70
C ARG A 301 -0.46 -14.41 21.11
N VAL A 302 0.47 -15.24 20.67
CA VAL A 302 1.67 -14.76 19.96
C VAL A 302 1.40 -14.81 18.47
N CYS A 303 1.46 -13.64 17.82
CA CYS A 303 1.45 -13.51 16.38
C CYS A 303 2.86 -13.21 15.90
N GLN A 304 3.28 -13.82 14.81
CA GLN A 304 4.57 -13.58 14.18
C GLN A 304 4.36 -13.02 12.78
N LEU A 305 5.05 -11.94 12.47
CA LEU A 305 5.14 -11.35 11.14
C LEU A 305 6.58 -11.50 10.65
N ALA A 306 6.77 -11.97 9.45
CA ALA A 306 8.07 -11.98 8.78
C ALA A 306 8.10 -10.92 7.67
N ILE A 307 9.12 -10.08 7.68
CA ILE A 307 9.41 -9.13 6.61
C ILE A 307 10.65 -9.64 5.89
N HIS A 308 10.48 -10.11 4.66
CA HIS A 308 11.60 -10.58 3.86
C HIS A 308 12.32 -9.42 3.17
N HIS A 309 13.65 -9.52 3.03
CA HIS A 309 14.51 -8.54 2.38
C HIS A 309 14.33 -7.08 2.87
N PRO A 310 14.34 -6.84 4.18
CA PRO A 310 13.97 -5.54 4.73
C PRO A 310 14.94 -4.42 4.37
N PHE A 311 16.17 -4.74 3.98
CA PHE A 311 17.25 -3.76 3.82
C PHE A 311 17.51 -3.34 2.39
N ALA A 312 17.29 -4.21 1.40
CA ALA A 312 17.53 -3.88 -0.01
C ALA A 312 16.56 -2.82 -0.53
N ASP A 313 15.32 -2.84 -0.02
CA ASP A 313 14.19 -2.07 -0.56
C ASP A 313 13.75 -0.90 0.33
N LEU A 314 14.36 -0.74 1.53
CA LEU A 314 13.97 0.30 2.50
C LEU A 314 14.48 1.70 2.13
N VAL A 315 15.47 1.82 1.29
CA VAL A 315 15.92 3.10 0.76
C VAL A 315 15.23 3.30 -0.58
N GLU A 316 14.74 4.51 -0.85
CA GLU A 316 14.21 4.93 -2.16
C GLU A 316 15.26 4.84 -3.27
N ASP A 317 15.82 3.67 -3.44
CA ASP A 317 16.65 3.39 -4.57
C ASP A 317 15.74 2.76 -5.62
N GLU A 318 15.51 3.47 -6.73
CA GLU A 318 14.97 2.87 -7.95
C GLU A 318 15.97 1.81 -8.50
N SER A 319 17.11 1.59 -7.83
CA SER A 319 18.08 0.56 -8.17
C SER A 319 17.40 -0.79 -8.11
N GLY A 320 17.19 -1.37 -9.26
CA GLY A 320 16.47 -2.62 -9.42
C GLY A 320 15.12 -2.51 -10.14
N ASN A 321 14.50 -1.33 -10.22
CA ASN A 321 13.34 -1.14 -11.09
C ASN A 321 13.78 -1.11 -12.55
N PRO A 322 13.41 -2.11 -13.37
CA PRO A 322 13.86 -2.18 -14.75
C PRO A 322 13.16 -1.22 -15.69
N VAL A 323 12.11 -0.52 -15.20
CA VAL A 323 11.30 0.37 -16.03
C VAL A 323 11.99 1.71 -16.23
N SER A 324 12.29 2.02 -17.47
CA SER A 324 12.92 3.27 -17.88
C SER A 324 11.96 4.08 -18.76
N ARG A 325 11.84 5.38 -18.47
CA ARG A 325 11.10 6.33 -19.33
C ARG A 325 11.87 6.60 -20.60
N TYR A 326 11.17 6.74 -21.70
CA TYR A 326 11.79 7.20 -22.93
C TYR A 326 12.32 8.61 -22.77
N GLU A 327 13.58 8.85 -23.15
CA GLU A 327 14.26 10.12 -22.91
C GLU A 327 13.61 11.30 -23.64
N ARG A 328 13.04 11.02 -24.83
CA ARG A 328 12.37 12.03 -25.66
C ARG A 328 10.86 12.08 -25.47
N ASN A 329 10.35 11.68 -24.31
CA ASN A 329 8.94 11.86 -23.98
C ASN A 329 8.57 13.36 -23.99
N PRO A 330 7.35 13.69 -24.45
CA PRO A 330 6.26 12.82 -24.88
C PRO A 330 6.44 12.28 -26.30
N VAL A 331 5.97 11.03 -26.56
CA VAL A 331 6.02 10.40 -27.89
C VAL A 331 4.94 10.93 -28.83
N VAL A 332 3.83 11.42 -28.28
CA VAL A 332 2.80 12.16 -29.02
C VAL A 332 2.37 13.36 -28.17
N SER A 333 2.38 14.56 -28.73
CA SER A 333 1.94 15.81 -28.09
C SER A 333 0.98 16.55 -29.00
N ALA A 334 0.21 17.48 -28.45
CA ALA A 334 -0.75 18.29 -29.20
C ALA A 334 -0.13 18.97 -30.42
N ARG A 335 -0.88 19.05 -31.52
CA ARG A 335 -0.58 19.86 -32.71
C ARG A 335 -1.54 21.04 -32.74
N ALA A 336 -1.06 22.23 -32.40
CA ALA A 336 -1.89 23.45 -32.28
C ALA A 336 -2.67 23.81 -33.55
N GLU A 337 -2.13 23.40 -34.70
CA GLU A 337 -2.71 23.64 -36.05
C GLU A 337 -3.76 22.57 -36.43
N VAL A 338 -3.83 21.45 -35.72
CA VAL A 338 -4.81 20.37 -35.98
C VAL A 338 -5.95 20.47 -34.99
N GLU A 339 -7.10 20.91 -35.42
CA GLU A 339 -8.24 21.28 -34.56
C GLU A 339 -8.60 20.19 -33.52
N TRP A 340 -8.70 18.95 -33.94
CA TRP A 340 -9.19 17.84 -33.09
C TRP A 340 -8.17 17.33 -32.06
N GLU A 341 -6.87 17.71 -32.15
CA GLU A 341 -5.83 17.38 -31.18
C GLU A 341 -5.00 18.60 -30.71
N SER A 342 -5.60 19.77 -30.77
CA SER A 342 -4.88 21.02 -30.56
C SER A 342 -4.60 21.38 -29.11
N LEU A 343 -5.24 20.70 -28.13
CA LEU A 343 -5.05 20.95 -26.70
C LEU A 343 -4.26 19.85 -25.99
N ALA A 344 -4.58 18.58 -26.23
CA ALA A 344 -3.92 17.49 -25.56
C ALA A 344 -4.01 16.18 -26.37
N THR A 345 -3.01 15.31 -26.16
CA THR A 345 -2.97 13.94 -26.69
C THR A 345 -2.43 13.03 -25.61
N PHE A 346 -3.23 12.09 -25.10
CA PHE A 346 -2.87 11.33 -23.91
C PHE A 346 -3.58 9.97 -23.87
N ASN A 347 -3.30 9.16 -22.83
CA ASN A 347 -3.91 7.87 -22.55
C ASN A 347 -3.92 6.90 -23.76
N PRO A 348 -2.74 6.64 -24.38
CA PRO A 348 -2.66 5.86 -25.59
C PRO A 348 -2.82 4.36 -25.34
N ALA A 349 -3.81 3.72 -25.99
CA ALA A 349 -3.83 2.27 -26.20
C ALA A 349 -2.76 1.86 -27.21
N ALA A 350 -2.36 0.59 -27.18
CA ALA A 350 -1.37 0.06 -28.12
C ALA A 350 -1.77 -1.34 -28.60
N VAL A 351 -1.54 -1.59 -29.88
CA VAL A 351 -1.58 -2.93 -30.49
C VAL A 351 -0.38 -3.12 -31.39
N MET A 352 0.11 -4.35 -31.50
CA MET A 352 1.20 -4.70 -32.43
C MET A 352 0.63 -5.46 -33.61
N ILE A 353 0.87 -4.97 -34.82
CA ILE A 353 0.42 -5.57 -36.08
C ILE A 353 1.63 -5.63 -37.02
N ASP A 354 1.94 -6.82 -37.55
CA ASP A 354 3.06 -7.05 -38.49
C ASP A 354 4.39 -6.46 -38.01
N GLY A 355 4.66 -6.49 -36.71
CA GLY A 355 5.88 -5.98 -36.09
C GLY A 355 5.91 -4.46 -35.88
N GLU A 356 4.88 -3.73 -36.28
CA GLU A 356 4.72 -2.30 -36.02
C GLU A 356 3.79 -2.07 -34.84
N VAL A 357 4.08 -1.05 -34.01
CA VAL A 357 3.24 -0.63 -32.88
C VAL A 357 2.30 0.46 -33.34
N HIS A 358 1.02 0.23 -33.17
CA HIS A 358 -0.02 1.22 -33.45
C HIS A 358 -0.57 1.75 -32.13
N LEU A 359 -0.62 3.06 -31.98
CA LEU A 359 -1.27 3.75 -30.86
C LEU A 359 -2.64 4.26 -31.28
N LEU A 360 -3.62 4.09 -30.40
CA LEU A 360 -4.90 4.76 -30.40
C LEU A 360 -4.94 5.66 -29.17
N TYR A 361 -4.80 6.97 -29.34
CA TYR A 361 -4.68 7.91 -28.24
C TYR A 361 -5.87 8.84 -28.11
N ARG A 362 -6.27 9.18 -26.88
CA ARG A 362 -7.25 10.24 -26.65
C ARG A 362 -6.67 11.55 -27.12
N ALA A 363 -7.42 12.27 -27.95
CA ALA A 363 -7.07 13.56 -28.45
C ALA A 363 -8.16 14.57 -28.10
N LEU A 364 -7.75 15.75 -27.65
CA LEU A 364 -8.64 16.84 -27.24
C LEU A 364 -8.36 18.09 -28.07
N GLY A 365 -9.38 18.57 -28.73
CA GLY A 365 -9.35 19.82 -29.48
C GLY A 365 -9.97 20.97 -28.70
N ARG A 366 -9.91 22.19 -29.28
CA ARG A 366 -10.46 23.42 -28.66
C ARG A 366 -11.96 23.38 -28.44
N ASN A 367 -12.68 22.52 -29.16
CA ASN A 367 -14.11 22.30 -28.95
C ASN A 367 -14.41 21.52 -27.64
N GLY A 368 -13.40 21.05 -26.92
CA GLY A 368 -13.52 20.30 -25.68
C GLY A 368 -14.03 18.87 -25.87
N ARG A 369 -14.17 18.38 -27.12
CA ARG A 369 -14.64 17.03 -27.41
C ARG A 369 -13.49 16.09 -27.63
N SER A 370 -13.49 14.95 -26.91
CA SER A 370 -12.50 13.90 -27.05
C SER A 370 -12.79 13.03 -28.28
N VAL A 371 -11.77 12.80 -29.09
CA VAL A 371 -11.76 11.85 -30.20
C VAL A 371 -10.58 10.88 -30.02
N VAL A 372 -10.49 9.83 -30.83
CA VAL A 372 -9.36 8.91 -30.81
C VAL A 372 -8.47 9.16 -32.01
N GLY A 373 -7.21 9.53 -31.78
CA GLY A 373 -6.18 9.66 -32.80
C GLY A 373 -5.47 8.34 -33.05
N HIS A 374 -4.68 8.27 -34.13
CA HIS A 374 -3.88 7.10 -34.50
C HIS A 374 -2.45 7.50 -34.85
N ALA A 375 -1.50 6.67 -34.40
CA ALA A 375 -0.10 6.77 -34.79
C ALA A 375 0.53 5.39 -34.92
N VAL A 376 1.56 5.24 -35.74
CA VAL A 376 2.27 3.99 -35.99
C VAL A 376 3.78 4.16 -35.86
N SER A 377 4.45 3.12 -35.34
CA SER A 377 5.89 3.10 -35.10
C SER A 377 6.48 1.75 -35.40
N LYS A 378 7.66 1.72 -36.02
CA LYS A 378 8.45 0.50 -36.26
C LYS A 378 9.26 0.09 -35.03
N ASP A 379 9.73 1.05 -34.25
CA ASP A 379 10.57 0.83 -33.08
C ASP A 379 9.79 0.92 -31.74
N GLY A 380 8.54 1.36 -31.78
CA GLY A 380 7.69 1.54 -30.60
C GLY A 380 7.92 2.87 -29.85
N LEU A 381 8.77 3.78 -30.37
CA LEU A 381 9.14 5.03 -29.73
C LEU A 381 8.95 6.27 -30.60
N GLU A 382 9.28 6.17 -31.88
CA GLU A 382 9.11 7.25 -32.86
C GLU A 382 7.85 6.98 -33.68
N PHE A 383 6.86 7.89 -33.58
CA PHE A 383 5.52 7.68 -34.13
C PHE A 383 5.19 8.62 -35.27
N GLU A 384 4.71 8.03 -36.38
CA GLU A 384 4.05 8.75 -37.47
C GLU A 384 2.55 8.81 -37.25
N ARG A 385 1.98 10.01 -37.21
CA ARG A 385 0.55 10.25 -36.92
C ARG A 385 -0.32 10.24 -38.16
N SER A 386 -1.57 9.79 -38.01
CA SER A 386 -2.60 9.96 -39.02
C SER A 386 -3.12 11.42 -39.05
N GLU A 387 -3.47 11.90 -40.22
CA GLU A 387 -4.00 13.26 -40.39
C GLU A 387 -5.46 13.39 -39.97
N VAL A 388 -6.17 12.28 -39.88
CA VAL A 388 -7.58 12.22 -39.47
C VAL A 388 -7.71 11.36 -38.21
N PRO A 389 -8.68 11.67 -37.33
CA PRO A 389 -8.93 10.82 -36.16
C PRO A 389 -9.34 9.40 -36.59
N ALA A 390 -8.90 8.41 -35.78
CA ALA A 390 -9.25 7.01 -35.99
C ALA A 390 -10.68 6.70 -35.54
N TYR A 391 -11.22 7.44 -34.58
CA TYR A 391 -12.60 7.29 -34.14
C TYR A 391 -13.14 8.64 -33.65
N VAL A 392 -14.38 8.94 -34.04
CA VAL A 392 -15.08 10.14 -33.63
C VAL A 392 -16.40 9.81 -32.95
N PRO A 393 -16.84 10.58 -31.97
CA PRO A 393 -18.14 10.42 -31.32
C PRO A 393 -19.29 10.54 -32.35
N GLU A 394 -20.28 9.65 -32.25
CA GLU A 394 -21.43 9.63 -33.16
C GLU A 394 -22.78 9.65 -32.44
N THR A 395 -22.80 9.53 -31.13
CA THR A 395 -24.01 9.21 -30.38
C THR A 395 -24.23 10.12 -29.16
N PRO A 396 -25.48 10.16 -28.64
CA PRO A 396 -25.79 10.97 -27.45
C PRO A 396 -24.99 10.57 -26.20
N GLU A 397 -24.62 9.30 -26.05
CA GLU A 397 -23.78 8.84 -24.92
C GLU A 397 -22.34 9.36 -25.01
N GLU A 398 -21.95 9.84 -26.16
CA GLU A 398 -20.68 10.52 -26.44
C GLU A 398 -20.86 12.05 -26.59
N GLY A 399 -22.02 12.57 -26.18
CA GLY A 399 -22.32 14.01 -26.16
C GLY A 399 -22.88 14.59 -27.46
N ILE A 400 -23.11 13.78 -28.50
CA ILE A 400 -23.69 14.27 -29.74
C ILE A 400 -25.17 14.65 -29.50
N GLY A 401 -25.55 15.88 -29.90
CA GLY A 401 -26.90 16.38 -29.69
C GLY A 401 -27.24 16.81 -28.27
N ILE A 402 -26.31 16.69 -27.32
CA ILE A 402 -26.48 17.18 -25.95
C ILE A 402 -26.12 18.67 -25.90
N PRO A 403 -27.06 19.58 -25.54
CA PRO A 403 -26.77 20.99 -25.40
C PRO A 403 -25.70 21.27 -24.35
N TYR A 404 -24.80 22.19 -24.64
CA TYR A 404 -23.68 22.56 -23.74
C TYR A 404 -24.17 23.00 -22.34
N GLU A 405 -25.31 23.67 -22.28
CA GLU A 405 -25.92 24.15 -21.03
C GLU A 405 -26.37 23.05 -20.09
N ARG A 406 -26.60 21.85 -20.62
CA ARG A 406 -26.94 20.65 -19.83
C ARG A 406 -25.74 19.97 -19.21
N LYS A 407 -24.51 20.29 -19.69
CA LYS A 407 -23.29 19.69 -19.15
C LYS A 407 -23.02 20.24 -17.76
N THR A 408 -22.52 19.42 -16.87
CA THR A 408 -22.26 19.81 -15.49
C THR A 408 -21.22 20.92 -15.41
N PRO A 409 -21.34 21.90 -14.47
CA PRO A 409 -20.39 22.99 -14.34
C PRO A 409 -18.93 22.53 -14.21
N ASP A 410 -18.69 21.43 -13.51
CA ASP A 410 -17.36 20.86 -13.30
C ASP A 410 -16.71 20.39 -14.60
N TYR A 411 -17.52 19.96 -15.58
CA TYR A 411 -17.04 19.53 -16.90
C TYR A 411 -17.10 20.64 -17.96
N ARG A 412 -17.59 21.83 -17.61
CA ARG A 412 -17.59 23.01 -18.49
C ARG A 412 -16.34 23.86 -18.35
N SER A 413 -15.56 23.67 -17.30
CA SER A 413 -14.28 24.38 -17.13
C SER A 413 -13.23 23.83 -18.08
N PRO A 414 -12.40 24.67 -18.70
CA PRO A 414 -11.19 24.21 -19.40
C PRO A 414 -10.27 23.36 -18.52
N ALA A 415 -10.36 23.51 -17.20
CA ALA A 415 -9.68 22.69 -16.24
C ALA A 415 -10.30 21.29 -16.05
N SER A 416 -11.48 20.98 -16.53
CA SER A 416 -12.11 19.65 -16.43
C SER A 416 -12.05 18.81 -17.72
N PHE A 417 -11.18 19.14 -18.62
CA PHE A 417 -10.55 18.33 -19.67
C PHE A 417 -11.40 17.40 -20.52
N GLY A 418 -12.24 17.96 -21.21
CA GLY A 418 -13.14 17.30 -22.11
C GLY A 418 -14.55 17.49 -21.62
N VAL A 419 -15.33 18.04 -22.52
CA VAL A 419 -16.74 18.32 -22.26
C VAL A 419 -17.53 17.05 -22.48
N ASP A 420 -17.06 16.21 -23.44
CA ASP A 420 -17.66 14.93 -23.84
C ASP A 420 -16.73 14.17 -24.78
N GLY A 421 -17.19 13.04 -25.27
CA GLY A 421 -16.54 12.32 -26.36
C GLY A 421 -16.21 10.88 -26.05
N SER A 422 -15.27 10.36 -26.83
CA SER A 422 -14.71 9.01 -26.73
C SER A 422 -13.36 9.08 -26.02
N GLU A 423 -13.30 8.56 -24.78
CA GLU A 423 -12.19 8.75 -23.88
C GLU A 423 -11.43 7.46 -23.60
N ASP A 424 -10.13 7.59 -23.36
CA ASP A 424 -9.26 6.57 -22.76
C ASP A 424 -9.37 5.20 -23.42
N PRO A 425 -9.01 5.05 -24.72
CA PRO A 425 -9.13 3.78 -25.43
C PRO A 425 -8.22 2.69 -24.84
N ARG A 426 -8.66 1.43 -24.93
CA ARG A 426 -7.88 0.19 -24.77
C ARG A 426 -8.10 -0.64 -26.00
N ALA A 427 -7.03 -1.17 -26.57
CA ALA A 427 -7.12 -1.90 -27.81
C ALA A 427 -6.49 -3.30 -27.69
N THR A 428 -7.14 -4.28 -28.26
CA THR A 428 -6.69 -5.67 -28.31
C THR A 428 -6.76 -6.18 -29.74
N LEU A 429 -5.67 -6.77 -30.20
CA LEU A 429 -5.66 -7.53 -31.44
C LEU A 429 -6.10 -8.96 -31.13
N LEU A 430 -7.21 -9.38 -31.74
CA LEU A 430 -7.77 -10.72 -31.53
C LEU A 430 -8.57 -11.15 -32.75
N GLU A 431 -8.33 -12.37 -33.26
CA GLU A 431 -9.04 -12.98 -34.40
C GLU A 431 -9.11 -12.07 -35.63
N ASP A 432 -8.02 -11.55 -36.11
CA ASP A 432 -7.94 -10.67 -37.31
C ASP A 432 -8.75 -9.36 -37.17
N LYS A 433 -9.04 -8.94 -35.94
CA LYS A 433 -9.69 -7.65 -35.65
C LYS A 433 -8.93 -6.88 -34.55
N VAL A 434 -8.99 -5.57 -34.66
CA VAL A 434 -8.66 -4.65 -33.57
C VAL A 434 -9.95 -4.34 -32.85
N HIS A 435 -10.05 -4.76 -31.59
CA HIS A 435 -11.13 -4.43 -30.67
C HIS A 435 -10.71 -3.24 -29.83
N MET A 436 -11.52 -2.20 -29.79
CA MET A 436 -11.27 -1.01 -28.99
C MET A 436 -12.41 -0.83 -27.98
N PHE A 437 -12.04 -0.80 -26.69
CA PHE A 437 -12.92 -0.41 -25.60
C PHE A 437 -12.56 1.00 -25.15
N TYR A 438 -13.55 1.81 -24.85
CA TYR A 438 -13.35 3.20 -24.45
C TYR A 438 -14.47 3.68 -23.52
N ALA A 439 -14.29 4.84 -22.92
CA ALA A 439 -15.32 5.48 -22.13
C ALA A 439 -16.12 6.46 -23.02
N ALA A 440 -17.38 6.15 -23.24
CA ALA A 440 -18.35 7.06 -23.88
C ALA A 440 -18.86 8.03 -22.81
N PHE A 441 -18.57 9.32 -22.98
CA PHE A 441 -18.92 10.37 -22.03
C PHE A 441 -19.71 11.50 -22.70
N ASN A 442 -20.84 11.85 -22.12
CA ASN A 442 -21.73 12.88 -22.71
C ASN A 442 -21.63 14.24 -21.98
N GLY A 443 -20.71 14.39 -21.02
CA GLY A 443 -20.51 15.63 -20.27
C GLY A 443 -21.57 15.91 -19.19
N TYR A 444 -22.50 14.99 -18.99
CA TYR A 444 -23.67 15.19 -18.16
C TYR A 444 -23.90 14.04 -17.17
N ASP A 445 -23.91 12.79 -17.67
CA ASP A 445 -24.00 11.60 -16.85
C ASP A 445 -22.60 11.03 -16.53
N GLN A 446 -22.59 9.92 -15.82
CA GLN A 446 -21.37 9.14 -15.66
C GLN A 446 -20.99 8.45 -16.98
N ALA A 447 -19.69 8.36 -17.24
CA ALA A 447 -19.20 7.69 -18.43
C ALA A 447 -19.61 6.20 -18.46
N ARG A 448 -19.85 5.68 -19.65
CA ARG A 448 -20.18 4.28 -19.90
C ARG A 448 -19.10 3.59 -20.72
N THR A 449 -18.79 2.36 -20.41
CA THR A 449 -17.90 1.58 -21.28
C THR A 449 -18.60 1.24 -22.60
N ALA A 450 -17.91 1.49 -23.70
CA ALA A 450 -18.34 1.15 -25.06
C ALA A 450 -17.28 0.28 -25.75
N GLY A 451 -17.69 -0.52 -26.69
CA GLY A 451 -16.82 -1.37 -27.52
C GLY A 451 -17.15 -1.25 -28.99
N VAL A 452 -16.10 -1.25 -29.83
CA VAL A 452 -16.14 -1.32 -31.28
C VAL A 452 -15.04 -2.22 -31.80
N SER A 453 -15.16 -2.74 -33.01
CA SER A 453 -14.11 -3.51 -33.68
C SER A 453 -13.96 -3.14 -35.15
N ILE A 454 -12.77 -3.36 -35.69
CA ILE A 454 -12.45 -3.15 -37.11
C ILE A 454 -11.55 -4.28 -37.59
N SER A 455 -11.65 -4.69 -38.86
CA SER A 455 -10.71 -5.67 -39.41
C SER A 455 -9.29 -5.14 -39.45
N VAL A 456 -8.28 -5.98 -39.23
CA VAL A 456 -6.86 -5.60 -39.32
C VAL A 456 -6.57 -4.98 -40.71
N ALA A 457 -7.14 -5.51 -41.76
CA ALA A 457 -6.94 -4.98 -43.11
C ALA A 457 -7.48 -3.54 -43.28
N ASP A 458 -8.67 -3.24 -42.76
CA ASP A 458 -9.21 -1.88 -42.80
C ASP A 458 -8.44 -0.94 -41.87
N PHE A 459 -8.04 -1.41 -40.68
CA PHE A 459 -7.26 -0.63 -39.71
C PHE A 459 -5.91 -0.20 -40.30
N LYS A 460 -5.13 -1.14 -40.84
CA LYS A 460 -3.83 -0.86 -41.48
C LYS A 460 -3.95 0.12 -42.65
N ASN A 461 -5.03 0.00 -43.42
CA ASN A 461 -5.30 0.91 -44.55
C ASN A 461 -5.95 2.24 -44.11
N LYS A 462 -6.02 2.51 -42.79
CA LYS A 462 -6.61 3.72 -42.21
C LYS A 462 -8.07 3.97 -42.66
N ARG A 463 -8.82 2.88 -42.97
CA ARG A 463 -10.23 2.94 -43.35
C ARG A 463 -11.13 3.03 -42.11
N PHE A 464 -10.90 4.03 -41.28
CA PHE A 464 -11.52 4.18 -39.96
C PHE A 464 -13.04 4.35 -39.97
N GLY A 465 -13.64 4.69 -41.08
CA GLY A 465 -15.11 4.64 -41.26
C GLY A 465 -15.69 3.22 -41.27
N LYS A 466 -14.88 2.15 -41.10
CA LYS A 466 -15.29 0.75 -41.07
C LYS A 466 -15.38 0.15 -39.67
N TRP A 467 -15.25 0.94 -38.61
CA TRP A 467 -15.56 0.45 -37.27
C TRP A 467 -16.96 -0.15 -37.20
N SER A 468 -17.13 -1.23 -36.44
CA SER A 468 -18.44 -1.82 -36.19
C SER A 468 -19.38 -0.81 -35.50
N LYS A 469 -20.65 -1.10 -35.47
CA LYS A 469 -21.59 -0.42 -34.59
C LYS A 469 -21.10 -0.52 -33.17
N ARG A 470 -21.18 0.60 -32.41
CA ARG A 470 -20.85 0.67 -31.01
C ARG A 470 -21.82 -0.17 -30.18
N VAL A 471 -21.27 -0.92 -29.21
CA VAL A 471 -22.02 -1.66 -28.21
C VAL A 471 -21.69 -1.04 -26.82
N LEU A 472 -22.70 -0.76 -26.01
CA LEU A 472 -22.52 -0.31 -24.64
C LEU A 472 -22.45 -1.51 -23.72
N LEU A 473 -21.41 -1.59 -22.90
CA LEU A 473 -21.09 -2.74 -22.06
C LEU A 473 -21.51 -2.54 -20.59
N THR A 474 -21.81 -1.30 -20.21
CA THR A 474 -22.22 -0.96 -18.83
C THR A 474 -23.60 -0.34 -18.78
N PRO A 475 -24.37 -0.55 -17.69
CA PRO A 475 -25.73 -0.03 -17.58
C PRO A 475 -25.77 1.50 -17.57
N PRO A 476 -26.96 2.09 -17.77
CA PRO A 476 -27.17 3.50 -17.50
C PRO A 476 -26.73 3.88 -16.06
N PRO A 477 -26.21 5.08 -15.83
CA PRO A 477 -25.56 5.48 -14.57
C PRO A 477 -26.37 5.24 -13.28
N MET A 478 -27.70 5.36 -13.34
CA MET A 478 -28.57 5.23 -12.18
C MET A 478 -28.63 3.82 -11.55
N ARG A 479 -28.19 2.78 -12.28
CA ARG A 479 -28.33 1.38 -11.80
C ARG A 479 -27.24 0.97 -10.80
N TRP A 480 -26.02 1.53 -10.89
CA TRP A 480 -24.88 1.13 -10.07
C TRP A 480 -24.22 2.28 -9.28
N GLY A 481 -24.70 3.50 -9.46
CA GLY A 481 -24.18 4.69 -8.75
C GLY A 481 -22.78 5.12 -9.16
N MET A 482 -22.10 4.40 -10.06
CA MET A 482 -20.76 4.74 -10.54
C MET A 482 -20.58 4.35 -12.02
N GLY A 483 -20.06 5.29 -12.81
CA GLY A 483 -19.84 5.07 -14.24
C GLY A 483 -18.85 3.94 -14.53
N GLY A 484 -19.11 3.17 -15.58
CA GLY A 484 -18.19 2.15 -16.07
C GLY A 484 -17.08 2.77 -16.90
N LYS A 485 -15.85 2.57 -16.49
CA LYS A 485 -14.64 2.97 -17.23
C LYS A 485 -13.61 1.83 -17.16
N ASN A 486 -12.54 1.97 -17.93
CA ASN A 486 -11.38 1.08 -17.84
C ASN A 486 -11.70 -0.38 -18.14
N ALA A 487 -12.32 -0.66 -19.31
CA ALA A 487 -12.44 -2.02 -19.75
C ALA A 487 -11.35 -2.38 -20.76
N ALA A 488 -10.86 -3.61 -20.68
CA ALA A 488 -9.86 -4.18 -21.57
C ALA A 488 -10.17 -5.65 -21.84
N LEU A 489 -10.08 -6.06 -23.08
CA LEU A 489 -10.29 -7.45 -23.52
C LEU A 489 -8.95 -8.19 -23.44
N ALA A 490 -8.92 -9.38 -22.84
CA ALA A 490 -7.75 -10.24 -22.89
C ALA A 490 -7.43 -10.67 -24.34
N PRO A 491 -6.13 -10.76 -24.72
CA PRO A 491 -5.74 -11.08 -26.12
C PRO A 491 -5.91 -12.57 -26.48
N GLU A 492 -6.27 -13.41 -25.51
CA GLU A 492 -6.53 -14.83 -25.68
C GLU A 492 -7.71 -15.25 -24.80
N LYS A 493 -8.28 -16.41 -25.07
CA LYS A 493 -9.29 -17.01 -24.21
C LYS A 493 -8.67 -17.46 -22.87
N VAL A 494 -9.47 -17.34 -21.84
CA VAL A 494 -9.26 -17.96 -20.54
C VAL A 494 -10.23 -19.15 -20.45
N GLY A 495 -9.69 -20.35 -20.53
CA GLY A 495 -10.50 -21.54 -20.78
C GLY A 495 -11.18 -21.48 -22.16
N ASP A 496 -12.51 -21.49 -22.19
CA ASP A 496 -13.32 -21.44 -23.39
C ASP A 496 -13.93 -20.05 -23.69
N ARG A 497 -13.71 -19.05 -22.81
CA ARG A 497 -14.32 -17.72 -22.86
C ARG A 497 -13.30 -16.61 -22.97
N TYR A 498 -13.72 -15.45 -23.47
CA TYR A 498 -12.93 -14.23 -23.51
C TYR A 498 -13.12 -13.44 -22.21
N ALA A 499 -12.03 -13.08 -21.53
CA ALA A 499 -12.08 -12.30 -20.31
C ALA A 499 -12.08 -10.79 -20.60
N ILE A 500 -13.01 -10.08 -20.00
CA ILE A 500 -13.12 -8.63 -20.04
C ILE A 500 -12.80 -8.09 -18.65
N PHE A 501 -11.64 -7.45 -18.52
CA PHE A 501 -11.25 -6.73 -17.32
C PHE A 501 -11.94 -5.37 -17.35
N HIS A 502 -12.55 -4.97 -16.25
CA HIS A 502 -13.21 -3.67 -16.14
C HIS A 502 -13.12 -3.15 -14.70
N ARG A 503 -13.63 -1.96 -14.44
CA ARG A 503 -13.62 -1.36 -13.13
C ARG A 503 -15.03 -1.20 -12.57
N ILE A 504 -15.24 -1.75 -11.37
CA ILE A 504 -16.30 -1.31 -10.47
C ILE A 504 -15.60 -0.83 -9.21
N TRP A 505 -15.69 0.46 -8.98
CA TRP A 505 -14.97 1.14 -7.90
C TRP A 505 -15.09 0.41 -6.56
N PRO A 506 -14.00 0.17 -5.81
CA PRO A 506 -12.62 0.61 -6.09
C PRO A 506 -11.78 -0.43 -6.83
N ASP A 507 -12.33 -1.57 -7.22
CA ASP A 507 -11.64 -2.79 -7.64
C ASP A 507 -11.55 -2.94 -9.16
N ILE A 508 -10.59 -3.76 -9.62
CA ILE A 508 -10.61 -4.36 -10.95
C ILE A 508 -11.55 -5.56 -10.90
N CYS A 509 -12.51 -5.62 -11.82
CA CYS A 509 -13.44 -6.73 -11.98
C CYS A 509 -13.19 -7.47 -13.28
N ILE A 510 -13.57 -8.73 -13.33
CA ILE A 510 -13.47 -9.56 -14.54
C ILE A 510 -14.84 -10.15 -14.81
N ASP A 511 -15.31 -9.99 -16.05
CA ASP A 511 -16.45 -10.70 -16.61
C ASP A 511 -16.00 -11.51 -17.84
N TYR A 512 -16.83 -12.36 -18.36
CA TYR A 512 -16.52 -13.26 -19.46
C TYR A 512 -17.60 -13.19 -20.54
N THR A 513 -17.18 -13.29 -21.80
CA THR A 513 -18.05 -13.38 -22.96
C THR A 513 -17.68 -14.59 -23.81
N GLU A 514 -18.67 -15.20 -24.46
CA GLU A 514 -18.47 -16.26 -25.42
C GLU A 514 -18.32 -15.71 -26.87
N HIS A 515 -18.78 -14.47 -27.09
CA HIS A 515 -18.89 -13.86 -28.41
C HIS A 515 -18.11 -12.56 -28.53
N LEU A 516 -17.19 -12.49 -29.48
CA LEU A 516 -16.35 -11.28 -29.71
C LEU A 516 -17.10 -10.15 -30.43
N ASP A 517 -18.26 -10.40 -31.00
CA ASP A 517 -19.09 -9.35 -31.59
C ASP A 517 -19.85 -8.54 -30.55
N LEU A 518 -19.73 -8.90 -29.25
CA LEU A 518 -20.37 -8.27 -28.12
C LEU A 518 -21.91 -8.19 -28.23
N SER A 519 -22.53 -8.98 -29.13
CA SER A 519 -23.98 -8.96 -29.38
C SER A 519 -24.81 -9.28 -28.14
N GLU A 520 -24.27 -10.08 -27.23
CA GLU A 520 -24.93 -10.39 -25.96
C GLU A 520 -25.17 -9.15 -25.05
N PHE A 521 -24.35 -8.12 -25.20
CA PHE A 521 -24.52 -6.87 -24.45
C PHE A 521 -25.53 -5.89 -25.06
N GLU A 522 -26.05 -6.21 -26.25
CA GLU A 522 -27.18 -5.48 -26.81
C GLU A 522 -28.50 -5.87 -26.11
N HIS A 523 -28.50 -6.97 -25.36
CA HIS A 523 -29.67 -7.36 -24.55
C HIS A 523 -29.82 -6.37 -23.33
N PRO A 524 -31.01 -5.85 -23.09
CA PRO A 524 -31.23 -4.78 -22.10
C PRO A 524 -30.87 -5.15 -20.63
N ASP A 525 -30.72 -6.43 -20.35
CA ASP A 525 -30.38 -6.92 -18.99
C ASP A 525 -28.96 -7.49 -18.90
N ARG A 526 -28.17 -7.50 -19.98
CA ARG A 526 -26.81 -7.99 -20.01
C ARG A 526 -25.82 -6.83 -19.98
N TRP A 527 -25.09 -6.72 -18.88
CA TRP A 527 -24.03 -5.75 -18.66
C TRP A 527 -22.82 -6.44 -18.09
N LEU A 528 -21.65 -5.77 -18.13
CA LEU A 528 -20.46 -6.23 -17.42
C LEU A 528 -20.76 -6.35 -15.94
N GLU A 529 -20.47 -7.51 -15.36
CA GLU A 529 -20.70 -7.87 -13.98
C GLU A 529 -19.38 -8.17 -13.24
N PRO A 530 -19.29 -7.94 -11.96
CA PRO A 530 -18.10 -8.28 -11.17
C PRO A 530 -18.09 -9.76 -10.80
N ARG A 531 -17.92 -10.66 -11.77
CA ARG A 531 -17.90 -12.12 -11.53
C ARG A 531 -16.68 -12.54 -10.74
N SER A 532 -15.54 -11.86 -10.96
CA SER A 532 -14.32 -12.01 -10.19
C SER A 532 -13.74 -10.63 -9.90
N ARG A 533 -12.91 -10.51 -8.84
CA ARG A 533 -12.35 -9.23 -8.40
C ARG A 533 -10.88 -9.36 -8.05
N ILE A 534 -10.12 -8.31 -8.39
CA ILE A 534 -8.80 -8.01 -7.87
C ILE A 534 -8.94 -6.73 -7.06
N SER A 535 -8.86 -6.85 -5.75
CA SER A 535 -9.17 -5.74 -4.85
C SER A 535 -7.99 -4.80 -4.60
N ILE A 536 -8.31 -3.62 -4.10
CA ILE A 536 -7.34 -2.70 -3.50
C ILE A 536 -6.56 -3.40 -2.39
N ARG A 537 -5.37 -2.88 -2.07
CA ARG A 537 -4.59 -3.31 -0.91
C ARG A 537 -4.62 -2.21 0.14
N PRO A 538 -5.35 -2.40 1.25
CA PRO A 538 -5.30 -1.45 2.35
C PRO A 538 -3.84 -1.15 2.73
N SER A 539 -3.54 0.11 2.99
CA SER A 539 -2.22 0.56 3.44
C SER A 539 -1.08 0.56 2.40
N TYR A 540 -1.35 0.20 1.16
CA TYR A 540 -0.39 0.36 0.05
C TYR A 540 -0.74 1.58 -0.81
N TRP A 541 0.17 1.91 -1.73
CA TRP A 541 0.00 3.02 -2.68
C TRP A 541 -1.23 2.88 -3.59
N ASP A 542 -1.84 1.71 -3.65
CA ASP A 542 -3.03 1.37 -4.43
C ASP A 542 -4.25 1.05 -3.54
N SER A 543 -4.31 1.69 -2.36
CA SER A 543 -5.34 1.46 -1.33
C SER A 543 -6.67 2.19 -1.59
N GLY A 544 -6.69 3.22 -2.41
CA GLY A 544 -7.89 4.00 -2.68
C GLY A 544 -8.67 3.51 -3.89
N LYS A 545 -7.95 3.07 -4.92
CA LYS A 545 -8.53 2.60 -6.17
C LYS A 545 -7.51 1.84 -7.00
N VAL A 546 -7.95 0.78 -7.65
CA VAL A 546 -7.22 0.12 -8.73
C VAL A 546 -8.06 0.06 -10.00
N ALA A 547 -7.42 0.10 -11.15
CA ALA A 547 -8.08 -0.06 -12.43
C ALA A 547 -7.14 -0.71 -13.44
N VAL A 548 -7.70 -1.51 -14.35
CA VAL A 548 -6.94 -2.08 -15.46
C VAL A 548 -6.35 -0.95 -16.31
N GLY A 549 -5.08 -1.07 -16.63
CA GLY A 549 -4.40 -0.22 -17.60
C GLY A 549 -4.65 -0.73 -19.02
N PRO A 550 -3.61 -1.22 -19.71
CA PRO A 550 -3.75 -1.93 -20.99
C PRO A 550 -4.39 -3.32 -20.80
N PRO A 551 -4.80 -3.97 -21.89
CA PRO A 551 -5.06 -5.41 -21.88
C PRO A 551 -3.90 -6.19 -21.26
N PRO A 552 -4.18 -7.28 -20.51
CA PRO A 552 -3.11 -8.08 -19.93
C PRO A 552 -2.24 -8.72 -21.02
N LEU A 553 -0.94 -8.84 -20.75
CA LEU A 553 0.01 -9.45 -21.67
C LEU A 553 0.21 -10.92 -21.29
N LYS A 554 0.11 -11.82 -22.26
CA LYS A 554 0.41 -13.24 -22.02
C LYS A 554 1.90 -13.45 -21.85
N ILE A 555 2.29 -14.15 -20.77
CA ILE A 555 3.67 -14.52 -20.45
C ILE A 555 3.70 -15.97 -19.95
N ASP A 556 4.89 -16.52 -19.81
CA ASP A 556 5.05 -17.93 -19.38
C ASP A 556 4.47 -18.18 -17.97
N GLU A 557 4.55 -17.19 -17.09
CA GLU A 557 4.02 -17.27 -15.72
C GLU A 557 2.49 -17.13 -15.63
N GLY A 558 1.81 -16.72 -16.70
CA GLY A 558 0.38 -16.44 -16.72
C GLY A 558 0.05 -15.14 -17.45
N TRP A 559 -0.44 -14.12 -16.73
CA TRP A 559 -0.81 -12.82 -17.31
C TRP A 559 -0.07 -11.68 -16.59
N LEU A 560 0.73 -10.92 -17.31
CA LEU A 560 1.29 -9.67 -16.79
C LEU A 560 0.25 -8.56 -16.97
N LEU A 561 -0.29 -8.07 -15.86
CA LEU A 561 -1.23 -6.94 -15.84
C LEU A 561 -0.51 -5.67 -15.38
N ILE A 562 -0.40 -4.71 -16.29
CA ILE A 562 -0.03 -3.33 -15.95
C ILE A 562 -1.31 -2.61 -15.54
N TYR A 563 -1.31 -2.01 -14.36
CA TYR A 563 -2.51 -1.40 -13.79
C TYR A 563 -2.24 -0.02 -13.22
N THR A 564 -3.28 0.74 -12.99
CA THR A 564 -3.19 2.00 -12.27
C THR A 564 -3.71 1.86 -10.85
N GLY A 565 -3.06 2.54 -9.92
CA GLY A 565 -3.47 2.64 -8.53
C GLY A 565 -3.42 4.08 -8.03
N VAL A 566 -4.24 4.34 -7.02
CA VAL A 566 -4.28 5.60 -6.29
C VAL A 566 -4.29 5.28 -4.81
N SER A 567 -3.47 5.97 -4.04
CA SER A 567 -3.48 5.85 -2.58
C SER A 567 -4.69 6.56 -1.98
N GLN A 568 -5.35 5.91 -1.04
CA GLN A 568 -6.36 6.58 -0.20
C GLN A 568 -5.71 7.53 0.79
N GLN A 569 -4.44 7.34 1.08
CA GLN A 569 -3.71 8.05 2.12
C GLN A 569 -3.06 9.33 1.57
N THR A 570 -2.39 9.23 0.42
CA THR A 570 -1.59 10.36 -0.10
C THR A 570 -2.29 11.14 -1.19
N HIS A 571 -3.30 10.59 -1.85
CA HIS A 571 -4.01 11.21 -2.98
C HIS A 571 -3.08 11.89 -4.01
N ASP A 572 -1.81 11.42 -4.06
CA ASP A 572 -0.70 12.02 -4.82
C ASP A 572 -0.73 11.67 -6.32
N GLY A 573 -1.90 11.37 -6.83
CA GLY A 573 -2.13 11.14 -8.24
C GLY A 573 -2.15 9.67 -8.63
N TYR A 574 -2.20 9.43 -9.94
CA TYR A 574 -2.25 8.09 -10.50
C TYR A 574 -0.84 7.55 -10.76
N LYS A 575 -0.60 6.34 -10.29
CA LYS A 575 0.67 5.61 -10.44
C LYS A 575 0.46 4.32 -11.21
N ILE A 576 1.51 3.80 -11.78
CA ILE A 576 1.51 2.55 -12.54
C ILE A 576 2.10 1.43 -11.69
N GLY A 577 1.40 0.31 -11.59
CA GLY A 577 1.88 -0.93 -10.99
C GLY A 577 1.91 -2.09 -11.97
N ALA A 578 2.50 -3.19 -11.53
CA ALA A 578 2.51 -4.45 -12.26
C ALA A 578 2.13 -5.60 -11.33
N MET A 579 1.37 -6.55 -11.85
CA MET A 579 1.05 -7.80 -11.18
C MET A 579 1.06 -8.97 -12.17
N ILE A 580 1.34 -10.15 -11.66
CA ILE A 580 1.28 -11.41 -12.43
C ILE A 580 0.06 -12.18 -11.92
N LEU A 581 -0.85 -12.49 -12.83
CA LEU A 581 -2.05 -13.24 -12.55
C LEU A 581 -1.90 -14.67 -13.03
N ASP A 582 -2.65 -15.57 -12.41
CA ASP A 582 -2.70 -16.98 -12.80
C ASP A 582 -3.18 -17.13 -14.26
N GLY A 583 -2.60 -18.06 -14.99
CA GLY A 583 -2.88 -18.27 -16.42
C GLY A 583 -4.26 -18.84 -16.70
N GLU A 584 -4.81 -19.63 -15.76
CA GLU A 584 -6.11 -20.29 -15.88
C GLU A 584 -7.23 -19.53 -15.16
N ASP A 585 -6.88 -18.87 -14.04
CA ASP A 585 -7.80 -18.01 -13.28
C ASP A 585 -7.18 -16.63 -13.07
N PRO A 586 -7.41 -15.67 -13.99
CA PRO A 586 -6.82 -14.33 -13.88
C PRO A 586 -7.35 -13.48 -12.73
N SER A 587 -8.30 -13.97 -11.93
CA SER A 587 -8.68 -13.32 -10.68
C SER A 587 -7.71 -13.60 -9.54
N ARG A 588 -6.90 -14.64 -9.70
CA ARG A 588 -5.87 -15.02 -8.73
C ARG A 588 -4.58 -14.27 -9.01
N VAL A 589 -4.23 -13.37 -8.11
CA VAL A 589 -2.96 -12.64 -8.17
C VAL A 589 -1.85 -13.52 -7.60
N LEU A 590 -0.87 -13.88 -8.43
CA LEU A 590 0.31 -14.65 -8.01
C LEU A 590 1.36 -13.73 -7.40
N TYR A 591 1.61 -12.58 -8.04
CA TYR A 591 2.58 -11.58 -7.61
C TYR A 591 2.06 -10.18 -7.90
N ARG A 592 2.34 -9.22 -7.01
CA ARG A 592 1.93 -7.83 -7.17
C ARG A 592 2.94 -6.90 -6.53
N SER A 593 3.53 -6.01 -7.33
CA SER A 593 4.60 -5.13 -6.87
C SER A 593 4.22 -4.31 -5.63
N VAL A 594 5.09 -4.33 -4.62
CA VAL A 594 4.93 -3.55 -3.37
C VAL A 594 4.87 -2.07 -3.68
N ARG A 595 5.73 -1.62 -4.62
CA ARG A 595 5.85 -0.23 -5.06
C ARG A 595 5.29 -0.04 -6.46
N PRO A 596 4.89 1.17 -6.83
CA PRO A 596 4.62 1.47 -8.22
C PRO A 596 5.88 1.24 -9.06
N ILE A 597 5.72 0.71 -10.26
CA ILE A 597 6.81 0.62 -11.24
C ILE A 597 7.06 1.97 -11.93
N LEU A 598 6.12 2.91 -11.83
CA LEU A 598 6.26 4.27 -12.33
C LEU A 598 5.34 5.22 -11.54
N SER A 599 5.94 6.24 -10.93
CA SER A 599 5.25 7.34 -10.24
C SER A 599 5.50 8.66 -10.97
N PRO A 600 4.59 9.63 -10.95
CA PRO A 600 4.79 10.92 -11.62
C PRO A 600 6.01 11.68 -11.08
N ARG A 601 7.04 11.87 -11.91
CA ARG A 601 8.29 12.54 -11.51
C ARG A 601 8.78 13.57 -12.54
N LYS A 602 8.49 13.35 -13.81
CA LYS A 602 8.93 14.23 -14.89
C LYS A 602 7.93 15.37 -15.09
N TRP A 603 8.38 16.48 -15.67
CA TRP A 603 7.55 17.64 -15.90
C TRP A 603 6.25 17.28 -16.66
N TYR A 604 6.33 16.45 -17.69
CA TYR A 604 5.17 16.01 -18.49
C TYR A 604 4.21 15.05 -17.73
N GLU A 605 4.58 14.59 -16.55
CA GLU A 605 3.72 13.81 -15.64
C GLU A 605 3.14 14.70 -14.51
N ARG A 606 3.81 15.81 -14.22
CA ARG A 606 3.51 16.71 -13.09
C ARG A 606 2.79 17.99 -13.49
N GLU A 607 2.98 18.43 -14.75
CA GLU A 607 2.45 19.68 -15.26
C GLU A 607 1.59 19.41 -16.49
N GLY A 608 0.31 19.76 -16.43
CA GLY A 608 -0.64 19.56 -17.51
C GLY A 608 -2.06 19.82 -17.06
N LEU A 609 -2.98 19.26 -17.79
CA LEU A 609 -4.40 19.42 -17.54
C LEU A 609 -4.79 18.86 -16.15
N VAL A 610 -4.31 17.69 -15.77
CA VAL A 610 -4.40 17.16 -14.39
C VAL A 610 -3.00 16.81 -13.93
N PRO A 611 -2.44 17.54 -12.97
CA PRO A 611 -1.08 17.30 -12.51
C PRO A 611 -0.94 15.96 -11.77
N ASN A 612 0.29 15.44 -11.71
CA ASN A 612 0.66 14.23 -10.99
C ASN A 612 -0.07 12.96 -11.48
N ILE A 613 -0.11 12.75 -12.79
CA ILE A 613 -0.71 11.57 -13.41
C ILE A 613 0.32 10.82 -14.27
N ALA A 614 0.40 9.50 -14.03
CA ALA A 614 0.93 8.50 -14.94
C ALA A 614 -0.13 7.40 -15.11
N TYR A 615 -0.80 7.39 -16.26
CA TYR A 615 -2.00 6.57 -16.47
C TYR A 615 -1.85 5.63 -17.67
N PRO A 616 -1.62 4.31 -17.44
CA PRO A 616 -1.34 3.35 -18.52
C PRO A 616 -2.62 2.97 -19.26
N CYS A 617 -2.56 2.95 -20.59
CA CYS A 617 -3.64 2.48 -21.45
C CYS A 617 -3.17 1.51 -22.53
N GLY A 618 -1.88 1.49 -22.85
CA GLY A 618 -1.29 0.63 -23.84
C GLY A 618 -0.06 -0.11 -23.33
N ALA A 619 0.10 -1.37 -23.74
CA ALA A 619 1.35 -2.12 -23.58
C ALA A 619 1.48 -3.16 -24.68
N VAL A 620 2.70 -3.39 -25.12
CA VAL A 620 3.05 -4.47 -26.06
C VAL A 620 4.38 -5.09 -25.66
N ILE A 621 4.58 -6.36 -26.01
CA ILE A 621 5.88 -7.02 -25.93
C ILE A 621 6.48 -7.05 -27.35
N LYS A 622 7.63 -6.43 -27.54
CA LYS A 622 8.36 -6.42 -28.79
C LYS A 622 9.82 -6.76 -28.52
N ASP A 623 10.33 -7.77 -29.18
CA ASP A 623 11.73 -8.21 -29.12
C ASP A 623 12.25 -8.38 -27.66
N GLY A 624 11.42 -9.04 -26.80
CA GLY A 624 11.73 -9.27 -25.38
C GLY A 624 11.64 -8.05 -24.47
N THR A 625 11.16 -6.92 -24.99
CA THR A 625 10.96 -5.68 -24.26
C THR A 625 9.48 -5.39 -24.09
N VAL A 626 9.05 -5.08 -22.88
CA VAL A 626 7.72 -4.56 -22.59
C VAL A 626 7.74 -3.05 -22.79
N PHE A 627 6.96 -2.54 -23.72
CA PHE A 627 6.68 -1.11 -23.88
C PHE A 627 5.38 -0.78 -23.16
N ILE A 628 5.40 0.26 -22.34
CA ILE A 628 4.25 0.77 -21.60
C ILE A 628 3.94 2.18 -22.09
N TYR A 629 2.75 2.37 -22.65
CA TYR A 629 2.29 3.66 -23.12
C TYR A 629 1.27 4.23 -22.15
N TYR A 630 1.49 5.48 -21.74
CA TYR A 630 0.71 6.09 -20.68
C TYR A 630 0.44 7.57 -20.92
N GLY A 631 -0.60 8.07 -20.29
CA GLY A 631 -0.89 9.50 -20.22
C GLY A 631 -0.09 10.15 -19.10
N GLY A 632 0.63 11.22 -19.42
CA GLY A 632 1.30 12.09 -18.47
C GLY A 632 0.46 13.35 -18.24
N ALA A 633 0.15 13.67 -16.97
CA ALA A 633 -0.61 14.84 -16.55
C ALA A 633 -1.89 15.12 -17.37
N ASP A 634 -2.57 14.05 -17.83
CA ASP A 634 -3.74 14.10 -18.76
C ASP A 634 -3.53 15.03 -19.99
N THR A 635 -2.30 15.15 -20.45
CA THR A 635 -1.95 16.08 -21.52
C THR A 635 -1.07 15.44 -22.59
N TYR A 636 -0.17 14.52 -22.16
CA TYR A 636 0.89 14.01 -23.00
C TYR A 636 0.80 12.49 -23.14
N ALA A 637 0.99 11.98 -24.36
CA ALA A 637 1.19 10.53 -24.55
C ALA A 637 2.67 10.22 -24.40
N CYS A 638 2.98 9.35 -23.45
CA CYS A 638 4.34 9.03 -23.05
C CYS A 638 4.62 7.51 -23.21
N ALA A 639 5.89 7.15 -23.23
CA ALA A 639 6.36 5.78 -23.29
C ALA A 639 7.41 5.49 -22.19
N ALA A 640 7.36 4.26 -21.68
CA ALA A 640 8.40 3.67 -20.85
C ALA A 640 8.63 2.22 -21.32
N SER A 641 9.76 1.65 -21.00
CA SER A 641 10.07 0.28 -21.39
C SER A 641 10.88 -0.45 -20.32
N ALA A 642 10.80 -1.79 -20.35
CA ALA A 642 11.61 -2.66 -19.51
C ALA A 642 11.90 -3.97 -20.25
N PRO A 643 13.04 -4.64 -20.03
CA PRO A 643 13.21 -6.03 -20.42
C PRO A 643 12.12 -6.89 -19.77
N LEU A 644 11.42 -7.73 -20.52
CA LEU A 644 10.32 -8.56 -19.99
C LEU A 644 10.78 -9.40 -18.81
N THR A 645 11.91 -10.12 -18.95
CA THR A 645 12.45 -10.95 -17.87
C THR A 645 12.77 -10.13 -16.62
N GLY A 646 13.39 -8.95 -16.79
CA GLY A 646 13.70 -8.05 -15.69
C GLY A 646 12.43 -7.54 -14.96
N LEU A 647 11.37 -7.21 -15.71
CA LEU A 647 10.11 -6.76 -15.10
C LEU A 647 9.41 -7.89 -14.34
N VAL A 648 9.39 -9.11 -14.92
CA VAL A 648 8.82 -10.30 -14.26
C VAL A 648 9.58 -10.62 -12.98
N GLU A 649 10.90 -10.65 -13.00
CA GLU A 649 11.73 -10.87 -11.81
C GLU A 649 11.52 -9.78 -10.77
N TYR A 650 11.47 -8.51 -11.20
CA TYR A 650 11.20 -7.40 -10.30
C TYR A 650 9.86 -7.57 -9.58
N VAL A 651 8.78 -7.90 -10.30
CA VAL A 651 7.47 -8.11 -9.69
C VAL A 651 7.48 -9.28 -8.73
N LYS A 652 8.12 -10.40 -9.08
CA LYS A 652 8.24 -11.58 -8.20
C LYS A 652 9.00 -11.26 -6.92
N ASN A 653 10.14 -10.59 -7.03
CA ASN A 653 11.02 -10.29 -5.91
C ASN A 653 10.49 -9.16 -5.02
N ASN A 654 9.64 -8.28 -5.56
CA ASN A 654 9.02 -7.15 -4.85
C ASN A 654 7.54 -7.38 -4.54
N THR A 655 7.08 -8.60 -4.56
CA THR A 655 5.77 -8.97 -4.03
C THR A 655 5.89 -9.09 -2.50
N PRO A 656 4.95 -8.54 -1.71
CA PRO A 656 4.92 -8.81 -0.29
C PRO A 656 4.90 -10.32 -0.09
N ALA A 657 5.81 -10.84 0.72
CA ALA A 657 5.69 -12.23 1.13
C ALA A 657 4.30 -12.42 1.73
N ASP A 658 3.66 -13.55 1.40
CA ASP A 658 2.42 -13.93 2.06
C ASP A 658 2.66 -13.83 3.56
N MET A 659 1.92 -12.95 4.23
CA MET A 659 2.04 -12.78 5.66
C MET A 659 1.48 -14.05 6.31
N GLU A 660 2.35 -15.00 6.56
CA GLU A 660 2.02 -16.12 7.42
C GLU A 660 1.84 -15.58 8.85
N VAL A 661 0.64 -15.09 9.14
CA VAL A 661 0.25 -14.79 10.52
C VAL A 661 0.14 -16.13 11.25
N LYS A 662 1.26 -16.60 11.78
CA LYS A 662 1.25 -17.79 12.64
C LYS A 662 0.72 -17.39 14.01
N VAL A 663 -0.60 -17.51 14.18
CA VAL A 663 -1.20 -17.40 15.50
C VAL A 663 -0.83 -18.64 16.31
N ALA A 664 0.05 -18.49 17.26
CA ALA A 664 0.41 -19.57 18.17
C ALA A 664 -0.35 -19.41 19.50
N HIS A 665 -1.06 -20.46 19.90
CA HIS A 665 -1.72 -20.50 21.20
C HIS A 665 -0.71 -20.77 22.32
N ILE A 666 -0.87 -20.09 23.46
CA ILE A 666 -0.08 -20.33 24.65
C ILE A 666 -0.72 -21.47 25.44
N ALA A 667 0.04 -22.51 25.69
CA ALA A 667 -0.32 -23.56 26.63
C ALA A 667 0.31 -23.27 27.99
N TRP A 668 -0.50 -22.92 28.96
CA TRP A 668 -0.11 -22.69 30.36
C TRP A 668 0.03 -23.97 31.15
#